data_8823b391fde5b75bb45a37937eebf01b
#
_entry.id   8823b391fde5b75bb45a37937eebf01b
#
_cell.length_a   1.000
_cell.length_b   1.000
_cell.length_c   1.000
_cell.angle_alpha   90.00
_cell.angle_beta   90.00
_cell.angle_gamma   90.00
#
_symmetry.space_group_name_H-M   'P 1'
#
loop_
_entity.id
_entity.type
_entity.pdbx_description
1 polymer ?
#
loop_
_entity_poly.entity_id
_entity_poly.type
_entity_poly.pdbx_seq_one_letter_code
_entity_poly.pdbx_strand_id
1 'polypeptide(L)'
;RMMELNKTIYWKPESTGTGRFGKWLENINDWNLSRSRFWGTPLPIWATEDRTELKCIGSIEELISEIEKAVAAGVMKENPYKNFKVGDMSKENYSTDNIDLHRPYVDNIILLSSKGEPMRREPDLIDVWFDSGAMPYAQVHYPFESKEGFDQIYPADFIAEGVDQTRGWFYTLHAIAVMLFDSVAFKNIISNGLVLDKNGNKMSKRLGNAVDPFDVLKKYGADATRWYMISNSQPWDNLKFDVDGVDECRRKFFGTLYNTYSFFALYANIDGFTGAEAEVPVEKRPEIDRWILSELNSLVKDVTASLEDYDPTPAARRIDQFVGENLSNWYVRLNRKRFWGGELTEDKLAAYQTLYTCLETVAMLAAPIAPFITDRIFRDLNATSGRHTEESVHLAEYPKCNEALIDAELEAMMSLAQRASSMVLALRRKVNIKVRQPLQKIIIPVLDKEMAAHIEKVRTLVMNEVNVKDIELITDTTGIITKRIKPNFKTLGPKYGKYMKQIAALVAGYTQEQIAAIEANDETILDIDGEKIVTTAADFEITSEDMPGWLVASEGKLTVALDITITDELRREGIARELVNRIQNIRKESGFEVTDKISVEIEATELTSPAVESFAKYIAQQTLAVDVKAVAAPAGQFVVDSDIDEVPLKIAVTKA
;
A
#
# COMPACT_ATOMS: atom_id res chain seq x y z
N ARG A 1 -18.40 11.62 33.32
CA ARG A 1 -18.99 10.73 32.33
C ARG A 1 -18.22 10.74 31.01
N MET A 2 -17.81 11.91 30.49
CA MET A 2 -17.01 12.02 29.25
C MET A 2 -15.76 11.13 29.27
N MET A 3 -15.04 11.08 30.38
CA MET A 3 -13.85 10.22 30.55
C MET A 3 -14.16 8.73 30.45
N GLU A 4 -15.27 8.28 31.01
CA GLU A 4 -15.71 6.87 30.95
C GLU A 4 -16.04 6.47 29.52
N LEU A 5 -16.83 7.30 28.85
CA LEU A 5 -17.25 7.05 27.47
C LEU A 5 -16.07 7.15 26.47
N ASN A 6 -15.08 8.03 26.72
CA ASN A 6 -13.86 8.07 25.90
C ASN A 6 -13.12 6.74 25.88
N LYS A 7 -13.18 5.94 26.93
CA LYS A 7 -12.55 4.60 26.97
C LYS A 7 -13.20 3.59 26.03
N THR A 8 -14.41 3.86 25.56
CA THR A 8 -15.13 3.01 24.60
C THR A 8 -14.82 3.34 23.15
N ILE A 9 -14.17 4.48 22.90
CA ILE A 9 -13.76 4.91 21.55
C ILE A 9 -12.46 4.19 21.16
N TYR A 10 -12.43 3.64 19.95
CA TYR A 10 -11.23 3.03 19.39
C TYR A 10 -10.33 4.09 18.76
N TRP A 11 -9.26 4.44 19.44
CA TRP A 11 -8.32 5.47 19.03
C TRP A 11 -7.12 4.90 18.27
N LYS A 12 -6.81 5.49 17.12
CA LYS A 12 -5.52 5.35 16.43
C LYS A 12 -4.78 6.70 16.41
N PRO A 13 -3.65 6.86 17.14
CA PRO A 13 -3.10 5.88 18.09
C PRO A 13 -3.83 5.93 19.45
N GLU A 14 -3.82 4.83 20.17
CA GLU A 14 -4.41 4.72 21.51
C GLU A 14 -3.84 5.79 22.49
N SER A 15 -2.57 6.11 22.34
CA SER A 15 -1.88 7.12 23.15
C SER A 15 -2.47 8.52 23.04
N THR A 16 -3.13 8.87 21.93
CA THR A 16 -3.83 10.15 21.79
C THR A 16 -5.11 10.15 22.64
N GLY A 17 -5.88 9.06 22.62
CA GLY A 17 -7.10 8.90 23.39
C GLY A 17 -6.87 8.87 24.90
N THR A 18 -5.88 8.11 25.36
CA THR A 18 -5.54 7.98 26.79
C THR A 18 -4.71 9.17 27.29
N GLY A 19 -3.81 9.68 26.45
CA GLY A 19 -2.88 10.75 26.80
C GLY A 19 -3.47 12.14 26.53
N ARG A 20 -3.32 12.64 25.29
CA ARG A 20 -3.64 14.05 24.96
C ARG A 20 -5.12 14.40 25.17
N PHE A 21 -6.03 13.56 24.71
CA PHE A 21 -7.47 13.76 24.85
C PHE A 21 -7.96 13.41 26.27
N GLY A 22 -7.57 12.24 26.80
CA GLY A 22 -7.96 11.81 28.15
C GLY A 22 -7.53 12.80 29.22
N LYS A 23 -6.28 13.26 29.18
CA LYS A 23 -5.78 14.29 30.13
C LYS A 23 -6.45 15.64 29.97
N TRP A 24 -6.90 15.99 28.77
CA TRP A 24 -7.71 17.18 28.54
C TRP A 24 -9.06 17.06 29.26
N LEU A 25 -9.73 15.92 29.13
CA LEU A 25 -11.00 15.65 29.80
C LEU A 25 -10.88 15.64 31.35
N GLU A 26 -9.75 15.16 31.90
CA GLU A 26 -9.49 15.18 33.34
C GLU A 26 -9.41 16.60 33.93
N ASN A 27 -8.92 17.55 33.12
CA ASN A 27 -8.66 18.92 33.54
C ASN A 27 -9.57 19.93 32.81
N ILE A 28 -10.76 19.49 32.44
CA ILE A 28 -11.67 20.30 31.66
C ILE A 28 -12.21 21.49 32.49
N ASN A 29 -12.29 22.65 31.86
CA ASN A 29 -12.92 23.85 32.41
C ASN A 29 -14.29 24.08 31.78
N ASP A 30 -15.06 24.97 32.39
CA ASP A 30 -16.36 25.39 31.84
C ASP A 30 -16.22 25.93 30.43
N TRP A 31 -17.11 25.50 29.55
CA TRP A 31 -17.20 25.99 28.20
C TRP A 31 -18.19 27.13 28.12
N ASN A 32 -17.69 28.36 28.06
CA ASN A 32 -18.54 29.51 27.82
C ASN A 32 -19.05 29.49 26.37
N LEU A 33 -20.35 29.33 26.21
CA LEU A 33 -21.01 29.26 24.89
C LEU A 33 -21.32 30.63 24.29
N SER A 34 -21.36 31.73 25.07
CA SER A 34 -21.68 33.03 24.52
C SER A 34 -20.50 33.73 23.86
N ARG A 35 -20.79 34.40 22.73
CA ARG A 35 -19.80 35.17 21.96
C ARG A 35 -20.36 36.53 21.59
N SER A 36 -19.69 37.60 22.02
CA SER A 36 -20.02 38.99 21.63
C SER A 36 -19.56 39.24 20.19
N ARG A 37 -20.35 38.77 19.25
CA ARG A 37 -20.11 38.90 17.80
C ARG A 37 -21.39 39.38 17.11
N PHE A 38 -21.27 39.94 15.91
CA PHE A 38 -22.41 40.37 15.12
C PHE A 38 -23.00 39.23 14.29
N TRP A 39 -22.18 38.42 13.64
CA TRP A 39 -22.62 37.35 12.74
C TRP A 39 -22.33 35.97 13.31
N GLY A 40 -23.32 35.09 13.21
CA GLY A 40 -23.34 33.72 13.67
C GLY A 40 -24.71 33.28 14.13
N THR A 41 -24.81 32.14 14.81
CA THR A 41 -26.05 31.60 15.38
C THR A 41 -26.42 32.33 16.65
N PRO A 42 -27.53 33.07 16.71
CA PRO A 42 -27.97 33.78 17.91
C PRO A 42 -28.33 32.81 19.04
N LEU A 43 -28.01 33.18 20.29
CA LEU A 43 -28.47 32.46 21.47
C LEU A 43 -30.01 32.55 21.54
N PRO A 44 -30.75 31.41 21.60
CA PRO A 44 -32.21 31.39 21.64
C PRO A 44 -32.74 31.65 23.06
N ILE A 45 -32.20 32.66 23.74
CA ILE A 45 -32.52 32.96 25.14
C ILE A 45 -33.07 34.38 25.22
N TRP A 46 -34.27 34.52 25.81
CA TRP A 46 -34.92 35.79 26.15
C TRP A 46 -34.89 35.96 27.66
N ALA A 47 -34.71 37.18 28.10
CA ALA A 47 -34.61 37.55 29.51
C ALA A 47 -35.47 38.78 29.83
N THR A 48 -36.03 38.85 31.04
CA THR A 48 -36.57 40.09 31.62
C THR A 48 -35.42 41.06 31.88
N GLU A 49 -35.72 42.35 31.99
CA GLU A 49 -34.73 43.40 32.22
C GLU A 49 -33.90 43.15 33.51
N ASP A 50 -34.58 42.69 34.56
CA ASP A 50 -33.96 42.34 35.83
C ASP A 50 -33.33 40.94 35.86
N ARG A 51 -33.43 40.19 34.75
CA ARG A 51 -32.92 38.84 34.57
C ARG A 51 -33.44 37.81 35.58
N THR A 52 -34.60 38.07 36.19
CA THR A 52 -35.22 37.13 37.12
C THR A 52 -35.92 35.97 36.41
N GLU A 53 -36.29 36.15 35.15
CA GLU A 53 -36.87 35.12 34.31
C GLU A 53 -36.11 35.02 33.00
N LEU A 54 -35.70 33.80 32.65
CA LEU A 54 -35.06 33.42 31.39
C LEU A 54 -35.93 32.41 30.66
N LYS A 55 -36.02 32.57 29.34
CA LYS A 55 -36.75 31.62 28.49
C LYS A 55 -35.81 31.17 27.35
N CYS A 56 -35.56 29.89 27.29
CA CYS A 56 -34.80 29.27 26.18
C CYS A 56 -35.80 28.67 25.19
N ILE A 57 -35.76 29.12 23.95
CA ILE A 57 -36.68 28.65 22.88
C ILE A 57 -36.02 27.44 22.15
N GLY A 58 -36.75 26.33 22.15
CA GLY A 58 -36.25 25.05 21.61
C GLY A 58 -36.66 24.76 20.15
N SER A 59 -37.61 25.53 19.59
CA SER A 59 -38.05 25.31 18.20
C SER A 59 -38.65 26.58 17.58
N ILE A 60 -38.76 26.59 16.25
CA ILE A 60 -39.45 27.68 15.52
C ILE A 60 -40.92 27.69 15.89
N GLU A 61 -41.57 26.54 16.04
CA GLU A 61 -42.95 26.42 16.49
C GLU A 61 -43.17 27.08 17.85
N GLU A 62 -42.30 26.79 18.80
CA GLU A 62 -42.33 27.43 20.12
C GLU A 62 -42.14 28.95 20.02
N LEU A 63 -41.15 29.40 19.20
CA LEU A 63 -40.89 30.81 18.96
C LEU A 63 -42.13 31.52 18.42
N ILE A 64 -42.77 30.97 17.39
CA ILE A 64 -44.00 31.53 16.81
C ILE A 64 -45.12 31.59 17.84
N SER A 65 -45.33 30.52 18.61
CA SER A 65 -46.34 30.48 19.67
C SER A 65 -46.11 31.57 20.73
N GLU A 66 -44.86 31.78 21.14
CA GLU A 66 -44.52 32.82 22.12
C GLU A 66 -44.66 34.25 21.54
N ILE A 67 -44.33 34.42 20.24
CA ILE A 67 -44.55 35.68 19.52
C ILE A 67 -46.07 36.01 19.48
N GLU A 68 -46.92 35.03 19.15
CA GLU A 68 -48.36 35.23 19.09
C GLU A 68 -48.94 35.64 20.45
N LYS A 69 -48.44 35.10 21.56
CA LYS A 69 -48.78 35.54 22.92
C LYS A 69 -48.39 37.00 23.16
N ALA A 70 -47.19 37.40 22.69
CA ALA A 70 -46.70 38.76 22.82
C ALA A 70 -47.53 39.76 21.96
N VAL A 71 -47.97 39.35 20.78
CA VAL A 71 -48.87 40.12 19.92
C VAL A 71 -50.23 40.28 20.57
N ALA A 72 -50.84 39.22 21.10
CA ALA A 72 -52.12 39.26 21.80
C ALA A 72 -52.08 40.15 23.03
N ALA A 73 -50.95 40.24 23.72
CA ALA A 73 -50.78 41.16 24.87
C ALA A 73 -50.37 42.59 24.46
N GLY A 74 -50.24 42.89 23.17
CA GLY A 74 -49.88 44.20 22.66
C GLY A 74 -48.40 44.60 22.83
N VAL A 75 -47.56 43.69 23.19
CA VAL A 75 -46.10 43.92 23.35
C VAL A 75 -45.38 43.91 21.98
N MET A 76 -45.84 43.07 21.07
CA MET A 76 -45.44 43.08 19.65
C MET A 76 -46.60 43.54 18.76
N LYS A 77 -46.33 44.26 17.67
CA LYS A 77 -47.36 44.73 16.73
C LYS A 77 -47.88 43.59 15.85
N GLU A 78 -47.02 42.76 15.37
CA GLU A 78 -47.33 41.62 14.49
C GLU A 78 -46.26 40.52 14.64
N ASN A 79 -46.61 39.33 14.21
CA ASN A 79 -45.65 38.24 14.08
C ASN A 79 -44.86 38.39 12.76
N PRO A 80 -43.53 38.61 12.79
CA PRO A 80 -42.75 38.74 11.58
C PRO A 80 -42.67 37.42 10.79
N TYR A 81 -42.94 36.29 11.42
CA TYR A 81 -42.88 34.95 10.83
C TYR A 81 -44.28 34.37 10.53
N LYS A 82 -45.28 35.18 10.35
CA LYS A 82 -46.68 34.77 10.11
C LYS A 82 -46.91 33.90 8.89
N ASN A 83 -45.98 33.95 7.91
CA ASN A 83 -46.03 33.16 6.68
C ASN A 83 -45.34 31.78 6.81
N PHE A 84 -44.56 31.58 7.87
CA PHE A 84 -43.93 30.31 8.13
C PHE A 84 -44.95 29.25 8.54
N LYS A 85 -44.91 28.10 7.89
CA LYS A 85 -45.81 26.96 8.15
C LYS A 85 -45.07 25.90 8.96
N VAL A 86 -45.50 25.72 10.20
CA VAL A 86 -44.96 24.65 11.06
C VAL A 86 -45.23 23.29 10.42
N GLY A 87 -44.20 22.46 10.37
CA GLY A 87 -44.26 21.11 9.78
C GLY A 87 -44.03 21.06 8.25
N ASP A 88 -43.93 22.20 7.57
CA ASP A 88 -43.53 22.26 6.16
C ASP A 88 -42.01 22.42 6.07
N MET A 89 -41.29 21.34 5.67
CA MET A 89 -39.83 21.27 5.58
C MET A 89 -39.29 21.69 4.19
N SER A 90 -40.15 22.34 3.35
CA SER A 90 -39.71 22.81 2.04
C SER A 90 -38.72 23.97 2.13
N LYS A 91 -37.84 24.07 1.12
CA LYS A 91 -36.84 25.16 1.02
C LYS A 91 -37.50 26.54 0.96
N GLU A 92 -38.66 26.62 0.34
CA GLU A 92 -39.44 27.84 0.20
C GLU A 92 -39.93 28.34 1.56
N ASN A 93 -40.36 27.42 2.43
CA ASN A 93 -40.80 27.77 3.78
C ASN A 93 -39.64 28.25 4.67
N TYR A 94 -38.46 27.67 4.49
CA TYR A 94 -37.21 28.03 5.20
C TYR A 94 -36.39 29.12 4.49
N SER A 95 -36.93 29.78 3.49
CA SER A 95 -36.28 30.93 2.85
C SER A 95 -36.18 32.11 3.83
N THR A 96 -35.13 32.93 3.67
CA THR A 96 -34.92 34.13 4.49
C THR A 96 -36.05 35.18 4.33
N ASP A 97 -36.83 35.09 3.27
CA ASP A 97 -38.02 35.91 3.08
C ASP A 97 -39.18 35.53 4.06
N ASN A 98 -39.23 34.25 4.46
CA ASN A 98 -40.25 33.76 5.37
C ASN A 98 -39.79 33.73 6.84
N ILE A 99 -38.52 33.36 7.05
CA ILE A 99 -37.93 33.27 8.38
C ILE A 99 -36.44 33.58 8.32
N ASP A 100 -36.02 34.62 9.03
CA ASP A 100 -34.61 34.94 9.23
C ASP A 100 -34.34 35.10 10.73
N LEU A 101 -33.60 34.16 11.30
CA LEU A 101 -33.24 34.11 12.71
C LEU A 101 -31.89 34.74 13.01
N HIS A 102 -31.21 35.33 12.00
CA HIS A 102 -29.95 36.04 12.21
C HIS A 102 -30.20 37.43 12.85
N ARG A 103 -29.13 37.97 13.41
CA ARG A 103 -29.10 39.39 13.74
C ARG A 103 -29.07 40.26 12.46
N PRO A 104 -29.76 41.42 12.42
CA PRO A 104 -30.52 42.06 13.50
C PRO A 104 -31.99 41.63 13.59
N TYR A 105 -32.48 40.77 12.72
CA TYR A 105 -33.92 40.47 12.60
C TYR A 105 -34.49 39.85 13.87
N VAL A 106 -33.83 38.82 14.43
CA VAL A 106 -34.27 38.14 15.65
C VAL A 106 -34.21 39.05 16.89
N ASP A 107 -33.37 40.06 16.89
CA ASP A 107 -33.22 41.00 18.02
C ASP A 107 -34.46 41.89 18.21
N ASN A 108 -35.31 42.00 17.19
CA ASN A 108 -36.55 42.76 17.26
C ASN A 108 -37.70 41.99 17.90
N ILE A 109 -37.51 40.70 18.17
CA ILE A 109 -38.54 39.84 18.77
C ILE A 109 -38.57 40.05 20.29
N ILE A 110 -39.72 40.41 20.80
CA ILE A 110 -39.98 40.59 22.23
C ILE A 110 -40.99 39.54 22.66
N LEU A 111 -40.63 38.75 23.67
CA LEU A 111 -41.51 37.71 24.23
C LEU A 111 -42.08 38.20 25.59
N LEU A 112 -42.96 37.41 26.16
CA LEU A 112 -43.60 37.71 27.47
C LEU A 112 -43.06 36.77 28.55
N SER A 113 -42.77 37.32 29.72
CA SER A 113 -42.55 36.56 30.94
C SER A 113 -43.87 35.96 31.49
N SER A 114 -43.71 35.08 32.48
CA SER A 114 -44.86 34.52 33.21
C SER A 114 -45.73 35.61 33.91
N LYS A 115 -45.12 36.76 34.16
CA LYS A 115 -45.76 37.92 34.79
C LYS A 115 -46.31 38.97 33.80
N GLY A 116 -46.17 38.74 32.50
CA GLY A 116 -46.52 39.65 31.43
C GLY A 116 -45.49 40.76 31.16
N GLU A 117 -44.32 40.66 31.67
CA GLU A 117 -43.23 41.61 31.41
C GLU A 117 -42.54 41.32 30.07
N PRO A 118 -42.06 42.35 29.34
CA PRO A 118 -41.36 42.15 28.10
C PRO A 118 -40.01 41.46 28.32
N MET A 119 -39.69 40.45 27.53
CA MET A 119 -38.42 39.76 27.52
C MET A 119 -37.68 40.05 26.20
N ARG A 120 -36.41 40.37 26.31
CA ARG A 120 -35.53 40.64 25.17
C ARG A 120 -34.52 39.53 25.01
N ARG A 121 -34.16 39.23 23.76
CA ARG A 121 -33.14 38.23 23.46
C ARG A 121 -31.77 38.66 24.00
N GLU A 122 -31.01 37.74 24.55
CA GLU A 122 -29.60 37.92 24.87
C GLU A 122 -28.82 38.30 23.62
N PRO A 123 -28.03 39.40 23.63
CA PRO A 123 -27.41 39.93 22.39
C PRO A 123 -26.30 39.07 21.81
N ASP A 124 -25.76 38.15 22.59
CA ASP A 124 -24.66 37.30 22.17
C ASP A 124 -25.09 36.21 21.18
N LEU A 125 -24.10 35.68 20.50
CA LEU A 125 -24.20 34.51 19.62
C LEU A 125 -23.67 33.27 20.35
N ILE A 126 -24.00 32.11 19.85
CA ILE A 126 -23.41 30.87 20.33
C ILE A 126 -21.99 30.69 19.75
N ASP A 127 -21.12 30.01 20.47
CA ASP A 127 -19.79 29.63 19.99
C ASP A 127 -19.87 28.76 18.72
N VAL A 128 -19.13 29.11 17.68
CA VAL A 128 -19.07 28.37 16.42
C VAL A 128 -18.62 26.91 16.62
N TRP A 129 -17.90 26.63 17.71
CA TRP A 129 -17.57 25.26 18.08
C TRP A 129 -18.77 24.45 18.56
N PHE A 130 -19.81 25.11 19.07
CA PHE A 130 -21.08 24.45 19.33
C PHE A 130 -21.82 24.13 18.03
N ASP A 131 -21.85 25.06 17.08
CA ASP A 131 -22.44 24.82 15.76
C ASP A 131 -21.82 23.60 15.09
N SER A 132 -20.47 23.56 15.03
CA SER A 132 -19.74 22.41 14.45
C SER A 132 -19.91 21.13 15.25
N GLY A 133 -20.00 21.20 16.57
CA GLY A 133 -20.25 20.06 17.45
C GLY A 133 -21.68 19.52 17.37
N ALA A 134 -22.63 20.34 16.92
CA ALA A 134 -24.02 19.96 16.68
C ALA A 134 -24.25 19.31 15.30
N MET A 135 -23.24 19.26 14.43
CA MET A 135 -23.35 18.78 13.05
C MET A 135 -24.07 17.42 12.93
N PRO A 136 -23.80 16.39 13.76
CA PRO A 136 -24.44 15.08 13.59
C PRO A 136 -25.97 15.12 13.62
N TYR A 137 -26.56 16.03 14.37
CA TYR A 137 -28.01 16.19 14.46
C TYR A 137 -28.53 17.26 13.51
N ALA A 138 -27.79 18.37 13.38
CA ALA A 138 -28.17 19.50 12.55
C ALA A 138 -28.28 19.15 11.07
N GLN A 139 -27.38 18.31 10.56
CA GLN A 139 -27.39 17.89 9.15
C GLN A 139 -28.66 17.14 8.73
N VAL A 140 -29.31 16.47 9.65
CA VAL A 140 -30.56 15.70 9.42
C VAL A 140 -31.77 16.35 10.08
N HIS A 141 -31.62 17.58 10.58
CA HIS A 141 -32.66 18.37 11.26
C HIS A 141 -33.35 17.61 12.41
N TYR A 142 -32.58 16.80 13.15
CA TYR A 142 -33.06 16.08 14.32
C TYR A 142 -33.37 17.06 15.47
N PRO A 143 -34.48 16.90 16.24
CA PRO A 143 -35.45 15.81 16.21
C PRO A 143 -36.70 16.10 15.37
N PHE A 144 -36.71 17.16 14.57
CA PHE A 144 -37.89 17.59 13.81
C PHE A 144 -38.10 16.76 12.55
N GLU A 145 -36.99 16.36 11.92
CA GLU A 145 -36.94 15.38 10.84
C GLU A 145 -36.04 14.20 11.27
N SER A 146 -36.08 13.13 10.51
CA SER A 146 -35.16 11.97 10.64
C SER A 146 -35.05 11.38 12.07
N LYS A 147 -36.12 11.55 12.89
CA LYS A 147 -36.15 10.97 14.24
C LYS A 147 -36.11 9.43 14.18
N GLU A 148 -36.88 8.87 13.23
CA GLU A 148 -36.82 7.46 12.94
C GLU A 148 -35.57 7.14 12.15
N GLY A 149 -34.76 6.17 12.62
CA GLY A 149 -33.50 5.75 11.98
C GLY A 149 -32.28 6.60 12.34
N PHE A 150 -32.41 7.61 13.21
CA PHE A 150 -31.25 8.38 13.67
C PHE A 150 -30.22 7.52 14.39
N ASP A 151 -30.65 6.52 15.13
CA ASP A 151 -29.82 5.52 15.81
C ASP A 151 -29.02 4.63 14.84
N GLN A 152 -29.39 4.58 13.56
CA GLN A 152 -28.63 3.87 12.52
C GLN A 152 -27.43 4.65 12.02
N ILE A 153 -27.45 5.98 12.13
CA ILE A 153 -26.37 6.88 11.66
C ILE A 153 -25.59 7.53 12.80
N TYR A 154 -26.06 7.41 14.03
CA TYR A 154 -25.45 8.00 15.21
C TYR A 154 -25.35 7.00 16.38
N PRO A 155 -24.19 6.91 17.06
CA PRO A 155 -22.93 7.62 16.80
C PRO A 155 -22.30 7.23 15.45
N ALA A 156 -21.49 8.14 14.88
CA ALA A 156 -20.76 7.87 13.64
C ALA A 156 -19.82 6.67 13.80
N ASP A 157 -19.66 5.87 12.73
CA ASP A 157 -18.75 4.72 12.77
C ASP A 157 -17.29 5.14 12.77
N PHE A 158 -16.94 6.25 12.10
CA PHE A 158 -15.56 6.67 11.93
C PHE A 158 -15.43 8.19 11.78
N ILE A 159 -14.31 8.73 12.32
CA ILE A 159 -13.87 10.12 12.11
C ILE A 159 -12.34 10.16 11.97
N ALA A 160 -11.83 11.03 11.09
CA ALA A 160 -10.38 11.24 10.91
C ALA A 160 -10.08 12.72 10.74
N GLU A 161 -9.36 13.31 11.68
CA GLU A 161 -8.94 14.71 11.68
C GLU A 161 -7.55 14.88 12.29
N GLY A 162 -6.99 16.07 12.23
CA GLY A 162 -5.69 16.37 12.83
C GLY A 162 -5.67 16.24 14.35
N VAL A 163 -4.52 15.94 14.92
CA VAL A 163 -4.31 15.78 16.36
C VAL A 163 -4.65 17.03 17.19
N ASP A 164 -4.64 18.22 16.57
CA ASP A 164 -5.07 19.48 17.19
C ASP A 164 -6.55 19.46 17.56
N GLN A 165 -7.38 18.68 16.87
CA GLN A 165 -8.81 18.55 17.12
C GLN A 165 -9.16 17.84 18.43
N THR A 166 -8.20 17.28 19.13
CA THR A 166 -8.35 16.84 20.53
C THR A 166 -8.77 17.99 21.47
N ARG A 167 -8.48 19.23 21.08
CA ARG A 167 -8.89 20.47 21.77
C ARG A 167 -9.81 21.34 20.87
N GLY A 168 -10.46 20.75 19.93
CA GLY A 168 -11.39 21.38 18.98
C GLY A 168 -12.58 20.47 18.72
N TRP A 169 -12.73 20.01 17.48
CA TRP A 169 -13.93 19.32 17.05
C TRP A 169 -14.18 17.98 17.75
N PHE A 170 -13.14 17.17 17.99
CA PHE A 170 -13.31 15.92 18.76
C PHE A 170 -13.91 16.18 20.13
N TYR A 171 -13.44 17.23 20.82
CA TYR A 171 -13.95 17.61 22.13
C TYR A 171 -15.39 18.08 22.07
N THR A 172 -15.72 19.00 21.18
CA THR A 172 -17.08 19.59 21.13
C THR A 172 -18.13 18.56 20.70
N LEU A 173 -17.80 17.68 19.74
CA LEU A 173 -18.65 16.55 19.37
C LEU A 173 -18.90 15.63 20.58
N HIS A 174 -17.84 15.26 21.30
CA HIS A 174 -17.94 14.35 22.44
C HIS A 174 -18.72 14.98 23.60
N ALA A 175 -18.47 16.27 23.90
CA ALA A 175 -19.15 16.97 24.99
C ALA A 175 -20.67 17.06 24.74
N ILE A 176 -21.08 17.44 23.52
CA ILE A 176 -22.51 17.55 23.18
C ILE A 176 -23.17 16.16 23.16
N ALA A 177 -22.49 15.15 22.59
CA ALA A 177 -22.98 13.78 22.57
C ALA A 177 -23.25 13.22 23.97
N VAL A 178 -22.31 13.43 24.89
CA VAL A 178 -22.45 12.96 26.27
C VAL A 178 -23.58 13.67 27.00
N MET A 179 -23.72 14.99 26.80
CA MET A 179 -24.78 15.76 27.45
C MET A 179 -26.20 15.43 26.93
N LEU A 180 -26.35 15.22 25.62
CA LEU A 180 -27.66 15.00 25.02
C LEU A 180 -28.09 13.53 25.00
N PHE A 181 -27.14 12.61 24.78
CA PHE A 181 -27.45 11.20 24.50
C PHE A 181 -26.77 10.21 25.44
N ASP A 182 -25.98 10.68 26.40
CA ASP A 182 -25.15 9.82 27.26
C ASP A 182 -24.31 8.79 26.44
N SER A 183 -23.83 9.22 25.29
CA SER A 183 -23.15 8.42 24.28
C SER A 183 -21.90 9.11 23.76
N VAL A 184 -21.09 8.36 23.02
CA VAL A 184 -20.01 8.92 22.19
C VAL A 184 -20.60 9.50 20.90
N ALA A 185 -19.90 10.43 20.25
CA ALA A 185 -20.29 10.95 18.94
C ALA A 185 -19.78 10.08 17.78
N PHE A 186 -18.71 9.33 18.02
CA PHE A 186 -18.03 8.44 17.06
C PHE A 186 -17.42 7.25 17.78
N LYS A 187 -17.36 6.10 17.07
CA LYS A 187 -16.88 4.82 17.62
C LYS A 187 -15.40 4.63 17.39
N ASN A 188 -14.91 5.00 16.20
CA ASN A 188 -13.53 4.78 15.75
C ASN A 188 -12.92 6.08 15.24
N ILE A 189 -11.64 6.30 15.52
CA ILE A 189 -10.98 7.56 15.21
C ILE A 189 -9.53 7.36 14.79
N ILE A 190 -9.13 8.01 13.69
CA ILE A 190 -7.73 8.27 13.37
C ILE A 190 -7.42 9.73 13.70
N SER A 191 -6.47 9.93 14.63
CA SER A 191 -5.95 11.25 14.95
C SER A 191 -4.69 11.49 14.13
N ASN A 192 -4.83 12.20 13.00
CA ASN A 192 -3.76 12.38 12.03
C ASN A 192 -2.60 13.22 12.57
N GLY A 193 -1.37 12.80 12.25
CA GLY A 193 -0.16 13.57 12.46
C GLY A 193 -0.07 14.79 11.52
N LEU A 194 1.02 15.55 11.66
CA LEU A 194 1.27 16.71 10.83
C LEU A 194 1.97 16.35 9.53
N VAL A 195 1.66 17.06 8.45
CA VAL A 195 2.44 17.02 7.21
C VAL A 195 3.57 18.07 7.34
N LEU A 196 4.80 17.59 7.36
CA LEU A 196 6.03 18.38 7.49
C LEU A 196 6.76 18.44 6.15
N ASP A 197 7.72 19.37 6.00
CA ASP A 197 8.61 19.35 4.85
C ASP A 197 9.54 18.11 4.89
N LYS A 198 10.28 17.88 3.83
CA LYS A 198 11.20 16.71 3.71
C LYS A 198 12.26 16.63 4.82
N ASN A 199 12.57 17.77 5.47
CA ASN A 199 13.52 17.85 6.57
C ASN A 199 12.86 17.65 7.94
N GLY A 200 11.52 17.58 8.00
CA GLY A 200 10.75 17.43 9.23
C GLY A 200 10.37 18.74 9.90
N ASN A 201 10.45 19.88 9.20
CA ASN A 201 10.03 21.17 9.71
C ASN A 201 8.57 21.46 9.33
N LYS A 202 7.88 22.23 10.18
CA LYS A 202 6.52 22.69 9.89
C LYS A 202 6.52 23.57 8.63
N MET A 203 5.66 23.22 7.69
CA MET A 203 5.48 24.01 6.47
C MET A 203 4.87 25.37 6.77
N SER A 204 5.41 26.43 6.17
CA SER A 204 4.81 27.76 6.19
C SER A 204 5.16 28.55 4.93
N LYS A 205 4.21 29.35 4.44
CA LYS A 205 4.43 30.26 3.30
C LYS A 205 5.58 31.23 3.56
N ARG A 206 5.74 31.68 4.82
CA ARG A 206 6.80 32.61 5.22
C ARG A 206 8.21 32.04 5.07
N LEU A 207 8.37 30.74 5.31
CA LEU A 207 9.65 30.04 5.20
C LEU A 207 9.94 29.54 3.78
N GLY A 208 8.97 29.65 2.86
CA GLY A 208 9.11 29.16 1.48
C GLY A 208 9.25 27.63 1.35
N ASN A 209 8.94 26.88 2.42
CA ASN A 209 9.02 25.43 2.46
C ASN A 209 7.64 24.75 2.31
N ALA A 210 6.60 25.53 2.03
CA ALA A 210 5.26 24.97 1.78
C ALA A 210 5.18 24.42 0.35
N VAL A 211 4.70 23.17 0.24
CA VAL A 211 4.41 22.54 -1.04
C VAL A 211 2.96 22.82 -1.40
N ASP A 212 2.71 23.32 -2.62
CA ASP A 212 1.35 23.47 -3.12
C ASP A 212 0.80 22.10 -3.53
N PRO A 213 -0.26 21.61 -2.89
CA PRO A 213 -0.84 20.30 -3.23
C PRO A 213 -1.33 20.25 -4.69
N PHE A 214 -1.85 21.33 -5.24
CA PHE A 214 -2.36 21.35 -6.62
C PHE A 214 -1.25 21.23 -7.67
N ASP A 215 -0.06 21.78 -7.40
CA ASP A 215 1.10 21.59 -8.27
C ASP A 215 1.55 20.11 -8.26
N VAL A 216 1.53 19.47 -7.10
CA VAL A 216 1.84 18.03 -6.97
C VAL A 216 0.81 17.18 -7.71
N LEU A 217 -0.49 17.45 -7.51
CA LEU A 217 -1.57 16.74 -8.18
C LEU A 217 -1.51 16.90 -9.70
N LYS A 218 -1.21 18.10 -10.20
CA LYS A 218 -1.08 18.37 -11.63
C LYS A 218 0.10 17.63 -12.25
N LYS A 219 1.21 17.53 -11.55
CA LYS A 219 2.46 16.94 -12.07
C LYS A 219 2.49 15.41 -11.95
N TYR A 220 2.03 14.85 -10.84
CA TYR A 220 2.18 13.43 -10.50
C TYR A 220 0.86 12.67 -10.46
N GLY A 221 -0.26 13.35 -10.43
CA GLY A 221 -1.60 12.77 -10.30
C GLY A 221 -2.04 12.55 -8.85
N ALA A 222 -3.34 12.44 -8.66
CA ALA A 222 -3.94 12.29 -7.35
C ALA A 222 -3.62 10.91 -6.73
N ASP A 223 -3.68 9.84 -7.52
CA ASP A 223 -3.44 8.48 -7.02
C ASP A 223 -2.03 8.32 -6.45
N ALA A 224 -1.00 8.83 -7.15
CA ALA A 224 0.38 8.75 -6.66
C ALA A 224 0.58 9.55 -5.37
N THR A 225 -0.04 10.72 -5.26
CA THR A 225 0.03 11.56 -4.06
C THR A 225 -0.66 10.89 -2.87
N ARG A 226 -1.89 10.38 -3.07
CA ARG A 226 -2.66 9.65 -2.04
C ARG A 226 -1.91 8.40 -1.58
N TRP A 227 -1.41 7.62 -2.54
CA TRP A 227 -0.65 6.39 -2.26
C TRP A 227 0.61 6.68 -1.43
N TYR A 228 1.38 7.69 -1.82
CA TYR A 228 2.56 8.12 -1.08
C TYR A 228 2.21 8.50 0.36
N MET A 229 1.19 9.33 0.56
CA MET A 229 0.80 9.79 1.90
C MET A 229 0.36 8.66 2.81
N ILE A 230 -0.31 7.64 2.27
CA ILE A 230 -0.79 6.48 3.03
C ILE A 230 0.30 5.43 3.26
N SER A 231 1.12 5.15 2.24
CA SER A 231 2.12 4.06 2.32
C SER A 231 3.43 4.47 3.01
N ASN A 232 3.79 5.77 2.98
CA ASN A 232 5.09 6.25 3.47
C ASN A 232 5.19 6.21 5.00
N SER A 233 4.13 6.62 5.70
CA SER A 233 4.04 6.57 7.16
C SER A 233 2.62 6.30 7.63
N GLN A 234 2.47 5.86 8.88
CA GLN A 234 1.16 5.72 9.51
C GLN A 234 0.43 7.06 9.54
N PRO A 235 -0.90 7.10 9.34
CA PRO A 235 -1.66 8.36 9.33
C PRO A 235 -1.49 9.21 10.60
N TRP A 236 -1.29 8.60 11.75
CA TRP A 236 -1.09 9.28 13.04
C TRP A 236 0.34 9.73 13.30
N ASP A 237 1.31 9.33 12.48
CA ASP A 237 2.68 9.81 12.54
C ASP A 237 2.86 11.08 11.71
N ASN A 238 3.86 11.89 12.06
CA ASN A 238 4.21 13.03 11.25
C ASN A 238 4.81 12.59 9.91
N LEU A 239 4.18 12.98 8.82
CA LEU A 239 4.63 12.69 7.47
C LEU A 239 5.67 13.72 7.03
N LYS A 240 6.89 13.30 6.74
CA LYS A 240 7.88 14.11 6.00
C LYS A 240 7.55 14.02 4.51
N PHE A 241 6.93 15.08 4.00
CA PHE A 241 6.47 15.10 2.62
C PHE A 241 7.63 15.41 1.67
N ASP A 242 7.95 14.45 0.80
CA ASP A 242 8.97 14.57 -0.22
C ASP A 242 8.34 14.31 -1.60
N VAL A 243 8.45 15.31 -2.48
CA VAL A 243 7.93 15.24 -3.85
C VAL A 243 8.62 14.14 -4.67
N ASP A 244 9.90 13.88 -4.40
CA ASP A 244 10.64 12.81 -5.06
C ASP A 244 10.07 11.43 -4.67
N GLY A 245 9.58 11.28 -3.44
CA GLY A 245 8.88 10.09 -2.99
C GLY A 245 7.54 9.86 -3.69
N VAL A 246 6.81 10.94 -3.98
CA VAL A 246 5.58 10.86 -4.80
C VAL A 246 5.90 10.36 -6.22
N ASP A 247 6.96 10.91 -6.84
CA ASP A 247 7.41 10.46 -8.17
C ASP A 247 7.89 9.01 -8.15
N GLU A 248 8.53 8.59 -7.08
CA GLU A 248 8.94 7.20 -6.89
C GLU A 248 7.73 6.25 -6.85
N CYS A 249 6.69 6.58 -6.09
CA CYS A 249 5.43 5.82 -6.09
C CYS A 249 4.81 5.75 -7.49
N ARG A 250 4.76 6.89 -8.20
CA ARG A 250 4.26 6.96 -9.57
C ARG A 250 5.01 6.02 -10.51
N ARG A 251 6.34 6.03 -10.45
CA ARG A 251 7.18 5.21 -11.35
C ARG A 251 7.23 3.74 -10.95
N LYS A 252 7.41 3.45 -9.66
CA LYS A 252 7.60 2.08 -9.18
C LYS A 252 6.27 1.34 -9.06
N PHE A 253 5.35 1.81 -8.25
CA PHE A 253 4.09 1.11 -8.04
C PHE A 253 3.14 1.24 -9.22
N PHE A 254 2.73 2.46 -9.55
CA PHE A 254 1.75 2.66 -10.64
C PHE A 254 2.33 2.34 -12.02
N GLY A 255 3.61 2.63 -12.24
CA GLY A 255 4.29 2.22 -13.47
C GLY A 255 4.33 0.70 -13.63
N THR A 256 4.57 -0.05 -12.56
CA THR A 256 4.59 -1.51 -12.59
C THR A 256 3.17 -2.07 -12.80
N LEU A 257 2.17 -1.55 -12.09
CA LEU A 257 0.77 -1.95 -12.27
C LEU A 257 0.30 -1.69 -13.70
N TYR A 258 0.58 -0.49 -14.22
CA TYR A 258 0.24 -0.12 -15.59
C TYR A 258 0.93 -1.02 -16.63
N ASN A 259 2.22 -1.29 -16.46
CA ASN A 259 2.96 -2.16 -17.39
C ASN A 259 2.43 -3.60 -17.35
N THR A 260 2.04 -4.10 -16.18
CA THR A 260 1.44 -5.42 -16.01
C THR A 260 0.08 -5.50 -16.70
N TYR A 261 -0.76 -4.48 -16.49
CA TYR A 261 -2.04 -4.35 -17.19
C TYR A 261 -1.86 -4.23 -18.71
N SER A 262 -0.93 -3.39 -19.17
CA SER A 262 -0.66 -3.19 -20.60
C SER A 262 -0.14 -4.47 -21.26
N PHE A 263 0.69 -5.23 -20.57
CA PHE A 263 1.13 -6.55 -21.03
C PHE A 263 -0.08 -7.49 -21.22
N PHE A 264 -0.93 -7.58 -20.21
CA PHE A 264 -2.16 -8.38 -20.28
C PHE A 264 -3.04 -7.94 -21.46
N ALA A 265 -3.36 -6.65 -21.53
CA ALA A 265 -4.27 -6.09 -22.55
C ALA A 265 -3.74 -6.31 -23.97
N LEU A 266 -2.43 -6.12 -24.18
CA LEU A 266 -1.80 -6.32 -25.49
C LEU A 266 -2.02 -7.76 -26.00
N TYR A 267 -1.67 -8.74 -25.20
CA TYR A 267 -1.76 -10.15 -25.63
C TYR A 267 -3.18 -10.67 -25.61
N ALA A 268 -4.01 -10.27 -24.66
CA ALA A 268 -5.44 -10.60 -24.63
C ALA A 268 -6.15 -10.13 -25.90
N ASN A 269 -5.85 -8.91 -26.37
CA ASN A 269 -6.42 -8.39 -27.61
C ASN A 269 -5.92 -9.15 -28.86
N ILE A 270 -4.64 -9.53 -28.89
CA ILE A 270 -4.07 -10.32 -30.00
C ILE A 270 -4.72 -11.69 -30.09
N ASP A 271 -4.88 -12.36 -28.96
CA ASP A 271 -5.41 -13.72 -28.89
C ASP A 271 -6.95 -13.77 -28.84
N GLY A 272 -7.64 -12.63 -28.73
CA GLY A 272 -9.10 -12.53 -28.66
C GLY A 272 -9.67 -13.02 -27.32
N PHE A 273 -8.88 -13.00 -26.24
CA PHE A 273 -9.36 -13.33 -24.90
C PHE A 273 -10.32 -12.26 -24.40
N THR A 274 -11.52 -12.67 -23.98
CA THR A 274 -12.59 -11.76 -23.55
C THR A 274 -12.80 -11.76 -22.03
N GLY A 275 -12.40 -12.82 -21.34
CA GLY A 275 -12.72 -13.05 -19.94
C GLY A 275 -14.09 -13.72 -19.71
N ALA A 276 -14.82 -14.01 -20.77
CA ALA A 276 -16.11 -14.73 -20.74
C ALA A 276 -15.97 -16.22 -21.08
N GLU A 277 -14.77 -16.69 -21.42
CA GLU A 277 -14.47 -18.07 -21.73
C GLU A 277 -14.75 -18.98 -20.51
N ALA A 278 -15.05 -20.25 -20.78
CA ALA A 278 -15.22 -21.24 -19.73
C ALA A 278 -13.99 -21.29 -18.82
N GLU A 279 -14.22 -21.23 -17.53
CA GLU A 279 -13.13 -21.18 -16.55
C GLU A 279 -12.37 -22.50 -16.48
N VAL A 280 -11.05 -22.45 -16.57
CA VAL A 280 -10.19 -23.58 -16.27
C VAL A 280 -10.16 -23.74 -14.74
N PRO A 281 -10.60 -24.90 -14.20
CA PRO A 281 -10.59 -25.12 -12.76
C PRO A 281 -9.22 -24.88 -12.15
N VAL A 282 -9.16 -24.22 -10.99
CA VAL A 282 -7.89 -23.82 -10.36
C VAL A 282 -7.00 -25.02 -10.08
N GLU A 283 -7.56 -26.14 -9.67
CA GLU A 283 -6.83 -27.40 -9.41
C GLU A 283 -6.17 -28.01 -10.65
N LYS A 284 -6.61 -27.64 -11.85
CA LYS A 284 -6.02 -28.06 -13.12
C LYS A 284 -4.96 -27.10 -13.65
N ARG A 285 -4.88 -25.89 -13.08
CA ARG A 285 -3.91 -24.90 -13.51
C ARG A 285 -2.50 -25.29 -13.03
N PRO A 286 -1.45 -24.86 -13.75
CA PRO A 286 -0.07 -25.03 -13.29
C PRO A 286 0.15 -24.51 -11.87
N GLU A 287 1.15 -25.09 -11.19
CA GLU A 287 1.49 -24.74 -9.81
C GLU A 287 1.76 -23.23 -9.63
N ILE A 288 2.38 -22.59 -10.60
CA ILE A 288 2.66 -21.15 -10.55
C ILE A 288 1.38 -20.29 -10.60
N ASP A 289 0.33 -20.76 -11.30
CA ASP A 289 -0.98 -20.09 -11.30
C ASP A 289 -1.67 -20.27 -9.94
N ARG A 290 -1.62 -21.49 -9.39
CA ARG A 290 -2.18 -21.79 -8.06
C ARG A 290 -1.47 -21.00 -6.96
N TRP A 291 -0.15 -20.86 -7.08
CA TRP A 291 0.64 -20.04 -6.16
C TRP A 291 0.20 -18.58 -6.17
N ILE A 292 0.15 -17.92 -7.34
CA ILE A 292 -0.21 -16.50 -7.38
C ILE A 292 -1.66 -16.25 -6.92
N LEU A 293 -2.57 -17.20 -7.16
CA LEU A 293 -3.94 -17.13 -6.65
C LEU A 293 -3.99 -17.33 -5.12
N SER A 294 -3.13 -18.18 -4.56
CA SER A 294 -2.96 -18.31 -3.12
C SER A 294 -2.47 -17.00 -2.51
N GLU A 295 -1.38 -16.44 -3.03
CA GLU A 295 -0.84 -15.14 -2.61
C GLU A 295 -1.87 -14.00 -2.74
N LEU A 296 -2.70 -14.03 -3.79
CA LEU A 296 -3.77 -13.07 -3.98
C LEU A 296 -4.84 -13.16 -2.87
N ASN A 297 -5.22 -14.37 -2.48
CA ASN A 297 -6.19 -14.58 -1.41
C ASN A 297 -5.61 -14.25 -0.04
N SER A 298 -4.35 -14.55 0.20
CA SER A 298 -3.61 -14.07 1.38
C SER A 298 -3.55 -12.53 1.40
N LEU A 299 -3.30 -11.89 0.26
CA LEU A 299 -3.36 -10.43 0.13
C LEU A 299 -4.75 -9.88 0.49
N VAL A 300 -5.83 -10.46 -0.03
CA VAL A 300 -7.21 -10.04 0.29
C VAL A 300 -7.45 -10.12 1.79
N LYS A 301 -7.03 -11.21 2.42
CA LYS A 301 -7.15 -11.41 3.87
C LYS A 301 -6.38 -10.34 4.67
N ASP A 302 -5.13 -10.11 4.34
CA ASP A 302 -4.24 -9.17 5.03
C ASP A 302 -4.73 -7.72 4.88
N VAL A 303 -5.12 -7.34 3.66
CA VAL A 303 -5.61 -5.98 3.36
C VAL A 303 -6.94 -5.73 4.07
N THR A 304 -7.86 -6.70 4.04
CA THR A 304 -9.14 -6.59 4.75
C THR A 304 -8.91 -6.43 6.24
N ALA A 305 -8.08 -7.27 6.85
CA ALA A 305 -7.78 -7.18 8.28
C ALA A 305 -7.16 -5.82 8.66
N SER A 306 -6.25 -5.29 7.82
CA SER A 306 -5.63 -3.99 8.06
C SER A 306 -6.63 -2.84 7.97
N LEU A 307 -7.51 -2.85 6.97
CA LEU A 307 -8.53 -1.80 6.80
C LEU A 307 -9.62 -1.88 7.89
N GLU A 308 -10.03 -3.09 8.28
CA GLU A 308 -10.95 -3.30 9.41
C GLU A 308 -10.37 -2.77 10.74
N ASP A 309 -9.05 -2.81 10.90
CA ASP A 309 -8.33 -2.24 12.05
C ASP A 309 -8.02 -0.73 11.87
N TYR A 310 -8.57 -0.07 10.85
CA TYR A 310 -8.29 1.34 10.54
C TYR A 310 -6.79 1.66 10.35
N ASP A 311 -6.03 0.69 9.82
CA ASP A 311 -4.59 0.82 9.53
C ASP A 311 -4.31 0.67 8.03
N PRO A 312 -4.42 1.74 7.23
CA PRO A 312 -4.31 1.65 5.78
C PRO A 312 -2.86 1.49 5.29
N THR A 313 -1.86 1.80 6.11
CA THR A 313 -0.45 1.76 5.68
C THR A 313 0.05 0.34 5.39
N PRO A 314 -0.14 -0.66 6.26
CA PRO A 314 0.20 -2.04 5.93
C PRO A 314 -0.57 -2.55 4.70
N ALA A 315 -1.86 -2.18 4.57
CA ALA A 315 -2.67 -2.55 3.42
C ALA A 315 -2.04 -2.06 2.10
N ALA A 316 -1.70 -0.77 2.02
CA ALA A 316 -1.06 -0.18 0.83
C ALA A 316 0.29 -0.85 0.52
N ARG A 317 1.13 -1.06 1.53
CA ARG A 317 2.45 -1.70 1.38
C ARG A 317 2.35 -3.15 0.92
N ARG A 318 1.36 -3.89 1.43
CA ARG A 318 1.14 -5.28 1.04
C ARG A 318 0.66 -5.41 -0.40
N ILE A 319 -0.20 -4.48 -0.87
CA ILE A 319 -0.62 -4.39 -2.28
C ILE A 319 0.59 -4.06 -3.18
N ASP A 320 1.41 -3.08 -2.80
CA ASP A 320 2.61 -2.68 -3.56
C ASP A 320 3.57 -3.87 -3.71
N GLN A 321 3.85 -4.55 -2.60
CA GLN A 321 4.70 -5.76 -2.59
C GLN A 321 4.14 -6.85 -3.52
N PHE A 322 2.85 -7.15 -3.43
CA PHE A 322 2.23 -8.16 -4.29
C PHE A 322 2.36 -7.80 -5.77
N VAL A 323 2.03 -6.57 -6.15
CA VAL A 323 2.10 -6.11 -7.55
C VAL A 323 3.53 -6.13 -8.07
N GLY A 324 4.49 -5.64 -7.29
CA GLY A 324 5.89 -5.55 -7.69
C GLY A 324 6.59 -6.90 -7.67
N GLU A 325 6.60 -7.55 -6.53
CA GLU A 325 7.43 -8.74 -6.30
C GLU A 325 6.78 -10.02 -6.80
N ASN A 326 5.51 -10.25 -6.45
CA ASN A 326 4.85 -11.51 -6.77
C ASN A 326 4.29 -11.51 -8.19
N LEU A 327 3.49 -10.50 -8.55
CA LEU A 327 2.77 -10.48 -9.82
C LEU A 327 3.68 -10.12 -11.00
N SER A 328 4.32 -8.95 -10.98
CA SER A 328 5.11 -8.45 -12.11
C SER A 328 6.45 -9.14 -12.23
N ASN A 329 7.27 -9.07 -11.17
CA ASN A 329 8.67 -9.52 -11.22
C ASN A 329 8.83 -11.04 -11.10
N TRP A 330 7.77 -11.76 -10.74
CA TRP A 330 7.82 -13.22 -10.64
C TRP A 330 6.82 -13.87 -11.57
N TYR A 331 5.52 -13.77 -11.31
CA TYR A 331 4.51 -14.46 -12.10
C TYR A 331 4.54 -14.08 -13.59
N VAL A 332 4.39 -12.80 -13.93
CA VAL A 332 4.35 -12.34 -15.32
C VAL A 332 5.68 -12.63 -16.02
N ARG A 333 6.79 -12.31 -15.37
CA ARG A 333 8.12 -12.48 -15.97
C ARG A 333 8.42 -13.94 -16.30
N LEU A 334 8.09 -14.88 -15.42
CA LEU A 334 8.32 -16.31 -15.62
C LEU A 334 7.39 -16.93 -16.65
N ASN A 335 6.19 -16.37 -16.78
CA ASN A 335 5.15 -16.89 -17.66
C ASN A 335 5.05 -16.20 -19.01
N ARG A 336 5.91 -15.24 -19.34
CA ARG A 336 5.82 -14.48 -20.62
C ARG A 336 5.66 -15.35 -21.84
N LYS A 337 6.35 -16.49 -21.89
CA LYS A 337 6.28 -17.43 -23.02
C LYS A 337 4.89 -18.07 -23.21
N ARG A 338 4.10 -18.20 -22.14
CA ARG A 338 2.74 -18.74 -22.22
C ARG A 338 1.78 -17.79 -22.95
N PHE A 339 2.08 -16.49 -22.96
CA PHE A 339 1.30 -15.47 -23.64
C PHE A 339 1.75 -15.22 -25.09
N TRP A 340 2.98 -15.70 -25.46
CA TRP A 340 3.53 -15.47 -26.79
C TRP A 340 3.02 -16.46 -27.82
N GLY A 341 2.46 -15.93 -28.94
CA GLY A 341 2.15 -16.69 -30.15
C GLY A 341 1.32 -17.96 -29.99
N GLY A 342 0.91 -18.57 -31.09
CA GLY A 342 0.22 -19.85 -31.10
C GLY A 342 -1.27 -19.74 -30.79
N GLU A 343 -1.91 -20.91 -30.71
CA GLU A 343 -3.33 -21.04 -30.42
C GLU A 343 -3.62 -20.81 -28.94
N LEU A 344 -4.88 -20.46 -28.63
CA LEU A 344 -5.39 -20.33 -27.27
C LEU A 344 -5.58 -21.72 -26.65
N THR A 345 -4.51 -22.31 -26.14
CA THR A 345 -4.53 -23.60 -25.45
C THR A 345 -5.15 -23.45 -24.04
N GLU A 346 -5.53 -24.58 -23.41
CA GLU A 346 -6.03 -24.58 -22.03
C GLU A 346 -5.01 -23.96 -21.05
N ASP A 347 -3.71 -24.23 -21.21
CA ASP A 347 -2.65 -23.63 -20.39
C ASP A 347 -2.56 -22.10 -20.59
N LYS A 348 -2.63 -21.64 -21.84
CA LYS A 348 -2.64 -20.21 -22.16
C LYS A 348 -3.89 -19.51 -21.63
N LEU A 349 -5.04 -20.17 -21.74
CA LEU A 349 -6.30 -19.70 -21.18
C LEU A 349 -6.23 -19.58 -19.66
N ALA A 350 -5.67 -20.59 -18.98
CA ALA A 350 -5.43 -20.56 -17.54
C ALA A 350 -4.55 -19.37 -17.13
N ALA A 351 -3.50 -19.08 -17.90
CA ALA A 351 -2.62 -17.92 -17.64
C ALA A 351 -3.37 -16.59 -17.77
N TYR A 352 -4.20 -16.41 -18.82
CA TYR A 352 -5.04 -15.22 -18.98
C TYR A 352 -6.04 -15.07 -17.84
N GLN A 353 -6.77 -16.12 -17.49
CA GLN A 353 -7.76 -16.08 -16.42
C GLN A 353 -7.12 -15.77 -15.06
N THR A 354 -5.96 -16.32 -14.80
CA THR A 354 -5.19 -16.05 -13.57
C THR A 354 -4.76 -14.59 -13.51
N LEU A 355 -4.15 -14.07 -14.59
CA LEU A 355 -3.68 -12.68 -14.62
C LEU A 355 -4.84 -11.67 -14.58
N TYR A 356 -5.95 -11.98 -15.28
CA TYR A 356 -7.19 -11.20 -15.21
C TYR A 356 -7.68 -11.08 -13.77
N THR A 357 -7.80 -12.22 -13.07
CA THR A 357 -8.25 -12.26 -11.67
C THR A 357 -7.33 -11.44 -10.76
N CYS A 358 -6.02 -11.53 -10.95
CA CYS A 358 -5.08 -10.72 -10.17
C CYS A 358 -5.26 -9.22 -10.42
N LEU A 359 -5.37 -8.79 -11.67
CA LEU A 359 -5.52 -7.37 -12.02
C LEU A 359 -6.84 -6.78 -11.53
N GLU A 360 -7.95 -7.51 -11.70
CA GLU A 360 -9.27 -7.11 -11.21
C GLU A 360 -9.28 -6.98 -9.68
N THR A 361 -8.81 -8.00 -8.98
CA THR A 361 -8.78 -8.01 -7.51
C THR A 361 -7.88 -6.92 -6.96
N VAL A 362 -6.68 -6.71 -7.54
CA VAL A 362 -5.77 -5.61 -7.14
C VAL A 362 -6.44 -4.25 -7.36
N ALA A 363 -7.13 -4.04 -8.49
CA ALA A 363 -7.86 -2.80 -8.73
C ALA A 363 -8.93 -2.56 -7.67
N MET A 364 -9.70 -3.59 -7.30
CA MET A 364 -10.73 -3.49 -6.27
C MET A 364 -10.13 -3.23 -4.87
N LEU A 365 -9.03 -3.92 -4.51
CA LEU A 365 -8.36 -3.73 -3.21
C LEU A 365 -7.74 -2.33 -3.06
N ALA A 366 -7.15 -1.81 -4.12
CA ALA A 366 -6.46 -0.52 -4.10
C ALA A 366 -7.38 0.69 -4.31
N ALA A 367 -8.63 0.49 -4.75
CA ALA A 367 -9.58 1.56 -5.07
C ALA A 367 -9.81 2.58 -3.96
N PRO A 368 -9.92 2.22 -2.66
CA PRO A 368 -10.09 3.21 -1.60
C PRO A 368 -8.93 4.22 -1.49
N ILE A 369 -7.73 3.83 -1.90
CA ILE A 369 -6.53 4.68 -1.80
C ILE A 369 -6.22 5.33 -3.15
N ALA A 370 -6.31 4.59 -4.26
CA ALA A 370 -5.98 5.02 -5.62
C ALA A 370 -7.23 4.95 -6.54
N PRO A 371 -8.21 5.86 -6.37
CA PRO A 371 -9.54 5.72 -6.96
C PRO A 371 -9.61 5.83 -8.48
N PHE A 372 -8.66 6.52 -9.14
CA PHE A 372 -8.79 6.84 -10.56
C PHE A 372 -8.23 5.75 -11.48
N ILE A 373 -6.98 5.34 -11.26
CA ILE A 373 -6.37 4.29 -12.10
C ILE A 373 -7.05 2.94 -11.89
N THR A 374 -7.48 2.65 -10.67
CA THR A 374 -8.16 1.40 -10.35
C THR A 374 -9.53 1.32 -10.98
N ASP A 375 -10.29 2.42 -10.98
CA ASP A 375 -11.56 2.50 -11.69
C ASP A 375 -11.37 2.30 -13.20
N ARG A 376 -10.32 2.91 -13.77
CA ARG A 376 -10.00 2.75 -15.18
C ARG A 376 -9.69 1.29 -15.54
N ILE A 377 -8.85 0.62 -14.76
CA ILE A 377 -8.50 -0.80 -14.99
C ILE A 377 -9.74 -1.67 -14.84
N PHE A 378 -10.54 -1.48 -13.79
CA PHE A 378 -11.78 -2.22 -13.56
C PHE A 378 -12.75 -2.07 -14.72
N ARG A 379 -13.01 -0.85 -15.15
CA ARG A 379 -13.94 -0.57 -16.27
C ARG A 379 -13.46 -1.15 -17.59
N ASP A 380 -12.16 -1.03 -17.89
CA ASP A 380 -11.59 -1.58 -19.12
C ASP A 380 -11.67 -3.12 -19.15
N LEU A 381 -11.39 -3.78 -18.02
CA LEU A 381 -11.54 -5.24 -17.90
C LEU A 381 -13.00 -5.66 -18.04
N ASN A 382 -13.90 -4.95 -17.35
CA ASN A 382 -15.32 -5.27 -17.34
C ASN A 382 -16.01 -4.98 -18.68
N ALA A 383 -15.57 -3.97 -19.42
CA ALA A 383 -16.13 -3.64 -20.74
C ALA A 383 -16.07 -4.82 -21.75
N THR A 384 -15.08 -5.69 -21.58
CA THR A 384 -14.90 -6.87 -22.43
C THR A 384 -15.52 -8.14 -21.82
N SER A 385 -15.33 -8.33 -20.52
CA SER A 385 -15.78 -9.57 -19.83
C SER A 385 -17.25 -9.56 -19.43
N GLY A 386 -17.81 -8.38 -19.13
CA GLY A 386 -19.18 -8.24 -18.62
C GLY A 386 -19.43 -8.96 -17.29
N ARG A 387 -18.40 -9.17 -16.47
CA ARG A 387 -18.51 -9.90 -15.20
C ARG A 387 -19.25 -9.12 -14.11
N HIS A 388 -19.19 -7.78 -14.17
CA HIS A 388 -19.82 -6.90 -13.21
C HIS A 388 -20.91 -6.06 -13.85
N THR A 389 -21.99 -5.81 -13.13
CA THR A 389 -23.08 -4.91 -13.53
C THR A 389 -22.80 -3.47 -13.15
N GLU A 390 -21.87 -3.27 -12.23
CA GLU A 390 -21.48 -1.96 -11.68
C GLU A 390 -20.67 -1.16 -12.70
N GLU A 391 -21.02 0.11 -12.85
CA GLU A 391 -20.37 1.05 -13.76
C GLU A 391 -18.97 1.49 -13.30
N SER A 392 -18.66 1.29 -12.02
CA SER A 392 -17.44 1.75 -11.38
C SER A 392 -16.98 0.75 -10.31
N VAL A 393 -15.67 0.64 -10.12
CA VAL A 393 -15.08 -0.12 -9.02
C VAL A 393 -15.59 0.33 -7.65
N HIS A 394 -15.96 1.61 -7.53
CA HIS A 394 -16.46 2.19 -6.27
C HIS A 394 -17.90 1.78 -5.92
N LEU A 395 -18.62 1.17 -6.86
CA LEU A 395 -19.95 0.63 -6.67
C LEU A 395 -19.95 -0.89 -6.50
N ALA A 396 -18.83 -1.54 -6.83
CA ALA A 396 -18.67 -2.98 -6.70
C ALA A 396 -18.43 -3.39 -5.24
N GLU A 397 -18.80 -4.63 -4.90
CA GLU A 397 -18.49 -5.19 -3.60
C GLU A 397 -16.96 -5.34 -3.42
N TYR A 398 -16.48 -5.07 -2.21
CA TYR A 398 -15.08 -5.27 -1.88
C TYR A 398 -14.70 -6.76 -1.94
N PRO A 399 -13.50 -7.13 -2.42
CA PRO A 399 -13.11 -8.52 -2.58
C PRO A 399 -13.19 -9.33 -1.29
N LYS A 400 -13.69 -10.55 -1.40
CA LYS A 400 -13.75 -11.50 -0.28
C LYS A 400 -12.68 -12.58 -0.47
N CYS A 401 -11.99 -12.90 0.61
CA CYS A 401 -10.99 -13.97 0.61
C CYS A 401 -11.66 -15.34 0.41
N ASN A 402 -11.15 -16.11 -0.53
CA ASN A 402 -11.45 -17.54 -0.64
C ASN A 402 -10.33 -18.34 0.05
N GLU A 403 -10.52 -18.66 1.32
CA GLU A 403 -9.51 -19.38 2.12
C GLU A 403 -9.18 -20.77 1.56
N ALA A 404 -10.07 -21.38 0.78
CA ALA A 404 -9.82 -22.68 0.15
C ALA A 404 -8.72 -22.63 -0.93
N LEU A 405 -8.38 -21.43 -1.44
CA LEU A 405 -7.31 -21.24 -2.42
C LEU A 405 -5.97 -20.91 -1.74
N ILE A 406 -5.93 -20.69 -0.44
CA ILE A 406 -4.69 -20.41 0.29
C ILE A 406 -3.95 -21.72 0.55
N ASP A 407 -2.74 -21.80 0.01
CA ASP A 407 -1.80 -22.90 0.19
C ASP A 407 -0.50 -22.35 0.82
N ALA A 408 -0.45 -22.34 2.15
CA ALA A 408 0.66 -21.76 2.90
C ALA A 408 2.00 -22.49 2.64
N GLU A 409 1.98 -23.79 2.35
CA GLU A 409 3.19 -24.54 1.99
C GLU A 409 3.73 -24.06 0.64
N LEU A 410 2.85 -23.89 -0.34
CA LEU A 410 3.21 -23.40 -1.67
C LEU A 410 3.73 -21.95 -1.62
N GLU A 411 3.10 -21.09 -0.83
CA GLU A 411 3.58 -19.71 -0.60
C GLU A 411 4.97 -19.70 0.03
N ALA A 412 5.21 -20.50 1.08
CA ALA A 412 6.50 -20.61 1.75
C ALA A 412 7.59 -21.14 0.80
N MET A 413 7.29 -22.15 0.00
CA MET A 413 8.18 -22.72 -0.99
C MET A 413 8.58 -21.69 -2.05
N MET A 414 7.63 -20.95 -2.61
CA MET A 414 7.90 -19.90 -3.61
C MET A 414 8.63 -18.70 -3.01
N SER A 415 8.31 -18.31 -1.79
CA SER A 415 9.04 -17.27 -1.05
C SER A 415 10.52 -17.64 -0.90
N LEU A 416 10.80 -18.89 -0.59
CA LEU A 416 12.15 -19.40 -0.51
C LEU A 416 12.88 -19.31 -1.86
N ALA A 417 12.20 -19.67 -2.96
CA ALA A 417 12.73 -19.54 -4.33
C ALA A 417 13.02 -18.08 -4.71
N GLN A 418 12.11 -17.17 -4.41
CA GLN A 418 12.27 -15.74 -4.67
C GLN A 418 13.46 -15.14 -3.90
N ARG A 419 13.55 -15.44 -2.60
CA ARG A 419 14.64 -14.97 -1.74
C ARG A 419 15.99 -15.51 -2.20
N ALA A 420 16.09 -16.82 -2.41
CA ALA A 420 17.33 -17.44 -2.91
C ALA A 420 17.77 -16.82 -4.23
N SER A 421 16.85 -16.65 -5.18
CA SER A 421 17.13 -16.03 -6.48
C SER A 421 17.59 -14.57 -6.33
N SER A 422 16.91 -13.78 -5.50
CA SER A 422 17.27 -12.39 -5.23
C SER A 422 18.67 -12.25 -4.64
N MET A 423 19.02 -13.12 -3.68
CA MET A 423 20.35 -13.17 -3.06
C MET A 423 21.43 -13.50 -4.08
N VAL A 424 21.23 -14.52 -4.91
CA VAL A 424 22.20 -14.88 -5.97
C VAL A 424 22.37 -13.75 -6.98
N LEU A 425 21.29 -13.11 -7.42
CA LEU A 425 21.35 -11.98 -8.34
C LEU A 425 22.06 -10.76 -7.71
N ALA A 426 21.93 -10.56 -6.40
CA ALA A 426 22.68 -9.53 -5.67
C ALA A 426 24.19 -9.86 -5.62
N LEU A 427 24.55 -11.12 -5.38
CA LEU A 427 25.93 -11.57 -5.41
C LEU A 427 26.57 -11.40 -6.79
N ARG A 428 25.85 -11.74 -7.87
CA ARG A 428 26.31 -11.48 -9.25
C ARG A 428 26.58 -10.00 -9.50
N ARG A 429 25.70 -9.11 -9.04
CA ARG A 429 25.89 -7.65 -9.16
C ARG A 429 27.12 -7.15 -8.41
N LYS A 430 27.41 -7.71 -7.23
CA LYS A 430 28.58 -7.34 -6.41
C LYS A 430 29.90 -7.49 -7.19
N VAL A 431 29.96 -8.46 -8.12
CA VAL A 431 31.18 -8.77 -8.93
C VAL A 431 30.97 -8.52 -10.43
N ASN A 432 29.92 -7.78 -10.82
CA ASN A 432 29.60 -7.42 -12.20
C ASN A 432 29.46 -8.60 -13.17
N ILE A 433 29.07 -9.78 -12.69
CA ILE A 433 28.77 -10.92 -13.54
C ILE A 433 27.33 -10.81 -14.05
N LYS A 434 27.17 -10.63 -15.36
CA LYS A 434 25.87 -10.57 -16.02
C LYS A 434 25.09 -11.87 -15.81
N VAL A 435 23.75 -11.81 -15.70
CA VAL A 435 22.91 -13.01 -15.54
C VAL A 435 23.01 -13.95 -16.76
N ARG A 436 23.30 -13.42 -17.95
CA ARG A 436 23.53 -14.25 -19.17
C ARG A 436 24.77 -15.09 -19.11
N GLN A 437 25.78 -14.74 -18.31
CA GLN A 437 26.92 -15.58 -18.04
C GLN A 437 26.50 -16.74 -17.12
N PRO A 438 26.40 -17.98 -17.58
CA PRO A 438 26.09 -19.09 -16.70
C PRO A 438 27.23 -19.32 -15.71
N LEU A 439 26.87 -19.77 -14.52
CA LEU A 439 27.81 -20.20 -13.48
C LEU A 439 27.57 -21.65 -13.12
N GLN A 440 28.55 -22.28 -12.49
CA GLN A 440 28.52 -23.73 -12.27
C GLN A 440 27.42 -24.10 -11.27
N LYS A 441 27.46 -23.53 -10.07
CA LYS A 441 26.49 -23.90 -9.02
C LYS A 441 26.34 -22.87 -7.94
N ILE A 442 25.24 -23.05 -7.19
CA ILE A 442 25.06 -22.45 -5.86
C ILE A 442 25.02 -23.58 -4.83
N ILE A 443 25.42 -23.25 -3.61
CA ILE A 443 25.31 -24.13 -2.45
C ILE A 443 24.33 -23.49 -1.49
N ILE A 444 23.38 -24.27 -1.00
CA ILE A 444 22.39 -23.85 0.00
C ILE A 444 22.47 -24.79 1.20
N PRO A 445 22.94 -24.33 2.36
CA PRO A 445 22.84 -25.06 3.60
C PRO A 445 21.36 -25.24 3.98
N VAL A 446 20.96 -26.47 4.27
CA VAL A 446 19.61 -26.81 4.70
C VAL A 446 19.59 -27.14 6.18
N LEU A 447 18.66 -26.53 6.92
CA LEU A 447 18.53 -26.69 8.36
C LEU A 447 17.75 -27.94 8.72
N ASP A 448 16.83 -28.35 7.85
CA ASP A 448 15.93 -29.48 8.06
C ASP A 448 15.51 -30.13 6.71
N LYS A 449 14.79 -31.23 6.83
CA LYS A 449 14.29 -31.98 5.66
C LYS A 449 13.19 -31.26 4.90
N GLU A 450 12.41 -30.41 5.57
CA GLU A 450 11.32 -29.65 4.95
C GLU A 450 11.90 -28.58 4.01
N MET A 451 12.87 -27.81 4.49
CA MET A 451 13.59 -26.84 3.66
C MET A 451 14.26 -27.50 2.45
N ALA A 452 14.89 -28.65 2.64
CA ALA A 452 15.48 -29.42 1.56
C ALA A 452 14.45 -29.83 0.51
N ALA A 453 13.29 -30.33 0.95
CA ALA A 453 12.20 -30.73 0.07
C ALA A 453 11.62 -29.54 -0.72
N HIS A 454 11.45 -28.40 -0.08
CA HIS A 454 10.97 -27.18 -0.73
C HIS A 454 11.93 -26.70 -1.82
N ILE A 455 13.25 -26.68 -1.53
CA ILE A 455 14.26 -26.28 -2.53
C ILE A 455 14.31 -27.26 -3.69
N GLU A 456 14.21 -28.56 -3.45
CA GLU A 456 14.17 -29.56 -4.51
C GLU A 456 12.97 -29.37 -5.47
N LYS A 457 11.78 -29.05 -4.94
CA LYS A 457 10.60 -28.77 -5.76
C LYS A 457 10.79 -27.55 -6.66
N VAL A 458 11.49 -26.50 -6.21
CA VAL A 458 11.74 -25.26 -6.96
C VAL A 458 13.12 -25.19 -7.62
N ARG A 459 13.92 -26.27 -7.53
CA ARG A 459 15.28 -26.34 -8.06
C ARG A 459 15.43 -25.80 -9.48
N THR A 460 14.66 -26.35 -10.41
CA THR A 460 14.69 -25.94 -11.82
C THR A 460 14.31 -24.48 -12.02
N LEU A 461 13.33 -23.98 -11.26
CA LEU A 461 12.91 -22.59 -11.30
C LEU A 461 14.04 -21.66 -10.89
N VAL A 462 14.68 -21.92 -9.75
CA VAL A 462 15.79 -21.11 -9.24
C VAL A 462 16.99 -21.18 -10.18
N MET A 463 17.36 -22.39 -10.63
CA MET A 463 18.49 -22.56 -11.57
C MET A 463 18.32 -21.73 -12.85
N ASN A 464 17.12 -21.75 -13.43
CA ASN A 464 16.80 -20.97 -14.64
C ASN A 464 16.82 -19.47 -14.36
N GLU A 465 16.30 -19.06 -13.22
CA GLU A 465 16.19 -17.66 -12.83
C GLU A 465 17.56 -17.01 -12.63
N VAL A 466 18.46 -17.70 -11.96
CA VAL A 466 19.79 -17.17 -11.66
C VAL A 466 20.89 -17.66 -12.61
N ASN A 467 20.52 -18.48 -13.60
CA ASN A 467 21.42 -19.07 -14.62
C ASN A 467 22.63 -19.78 -14.03
N VAL A 468 22.35 -20.79 -13.21
CA VAL A 468 23.34 -21.74 -12.70
C VAL A 468 23.03 -23.15 -13.20
N LYS A 469 24.04 -23.99 -13.28
CA LYS A 469 23.89 -25.36 -13.79
C LYS A 469 23.42 -26.33 -12.73
N ASP A 470 23.63 -26.01 -11.43
CA ASP A 470 23.29 -26.91 -10.35
C ASP A 470 22.99 -26.15 -9.03
N ILE A 471 22.26 -26.81 -8.13
CA ILE A 471 22.06 -26.41 -6.74
C ILE A 471 22.51 -27.58 -5.85
N GLU A 472 23.50 -27.35 -5.03
CA GLU A 472 23.97 -28.33 -4.06
C GLU A 472 23.41 -28.03 -2.68
N LEU A 473 22.70 -28.98 -2.08
CA LEU A 473 22.19 -28.87 -0.72
C LEU A 473 23.18 -29.56 0.24
N ILE A 474 23.56 -28.84 1.29
CA ILE A 474 24.51 -29.36 2.28
C ILE A 474 23.91 -29.22 3.69
N THR A 475 24.29 -30.17 4.56
CA THR A 475 23.94 -30.12 6.00
C THR A 475 25.14 -29.70 6.86
N ASP A 476 26.34 -29.81 6.34
CA ASP A 476 27.59 -29.39 6.99
C ASP A 476 28.20 -28.22 6.22
N THR A 477 28.35 -27.09 6.88
CA THR A 477 28.94 -25.86 6.30
C THR A 477 30.43 -25.72 6.54
N THR A 478 31.04 -26.69 7.21
CA THR A 478 32.48 -26.65 7.59
C THR A 478 33.35 -26.53 6.37
N GLY A 479 34.19 -25.50 6.31
CA GLY A 479 35.12 -25.25 5.22
C GLY A 479 34.57 -24.64 3.95
N ILE A 480 33.24 -24.36 3.89
CA ILE A 480 32.58 -23.74 2.75
C ILE A 480 32.02 -22.34 3.11
N ILE A 481 31.55 -22.18 4.32
CA ILE A 481 30.95 -20.91 4.79
C ILE A 481 31.55 -20.58 6.15
N THR A 482 32.21 -19.44 6.24
CA THR A 482 32.65 -18.87 7.52
C THR A 482 31.69 -17.78 7.94
N LYS A 483 31.06 -17.95 9.11
CA LYS A 483 30.13 -16.97 9.67
C LYS A 483 30.80 -16.16 10.77
N ARG A 484 30.41 -14.88 10.85
CA ARG A 484 30.72 -13.98 11.97
C ARG A 484 29.44 -13.51 12.61
N ILE A 485 29.48 -13.38 13.94
CA ILE A 485 28.34 -12.95 14.72
C ILE A 485 28.69 -11.68 15.50
N LYS A 486 27.75 -10.73 15.53
CA LYS A 486 27.81 -9.52 16.35
C LYS A 486 26.45 -9.28 17.01
N PRO A 487 26.40 -8.67 18.20
CA PRO A 487 25.13 -8.30 18.81
C PRO A 487 24.48 -7.17 18.01
N ASN A 488 23.16 -7.27 17.83
CA ASN A 488 22.35 -6.21 17.24
C ASN A 488 22.03 -5.16 18.31
N PHE A 489 22.69 -4.02 18.24
CA PHE A 489 22.53 -2.94 19.23
C PHE A 489 21.12 -2.34 19.25
N LYS A 490 20.38 -2.42 18.14
CA LYS A 490 19.02 -1.88 18.06
C LYS A 490 18.02 -2.71 18.86
N THR A 491 18.18 -4.02 18.88
CA THR A 491 17.28 -4.95 19.59
C THR A 491 17.73 -5.25 21.01
N LEU A 492 19.03 -5.49 21.23
CA LEU A 492 19.59 -5.80 22.52
C LEU A 492 19.84 -4.57 23.41
N GLY A 493 20.19 -3.42 22.81
CA GLY A 493 20.51 -2.21 23.54
C GLY A 493 19.41 -1.74 24.50
N PRO A 494 18.14 -1.65 24.05
CA PRO A 494 17.04 -1.27 24.94
C PRO A 494 16.77 -2.27 26.07
N LYS A 495 17.04 -3.57 25.84
CA LYS A 495 16.77 -4.65 26.81
C LYS A 495 17.93 -4.85 27.78
N TYR A 496 19.16 -4.85 27.29
CA TYR A 496 20.36 -5.31 28.00
C TYR A 496 21.56 -4.37 27.85
N GLY A 497 21.33 -3.05 27.73
CA GLY A 497 22.37 -2.04 27.43
C GLY A 497 23.62 -2.12 28.32
N LYS A 498 23.47 -2.42 29.61
CA LYS A 498 24.60 -2.56 30.55
C LYS A 498 25.52 -3.76 30.26
N TYR A 499 25.03 -4.77 29.57
CA TYR A 499 25.76 -6.00 29.25
C TYR A 499 26.31 -6.05 27.81
N MET A 500 26.07 -5.02 27.00
CA MET A 500 26.40 -5.05 25.57
C MET A 500 27.88 -5.34 25.27
N LYS A 501 28.81 -4.83 26.09
CA LYS A 501 30.25 -5.11 25.94
C LYS A 501 30.58 -6.58 26.21
N GLN A 502 30.00 -7.15 27.26
CA GLN A 502 30.21 -8.55 27.63
C GLN A 502 29.58 -9.47 26.57
N ILE A 503 28.37 -9.17 26.10
CA ILE A 503 27.71 -9.91 25.02
C ILE A 503 28.58 -9.89 23.76
N ALA A 504 29.08 -8.71 23.37
CA ALA A 504 29.93 -8.57 22.19
C ALA A 504 31.23 -9.39 22.31
N ALA A 505 31.87 -9.36 23.47
CA ALA A 505 33.09 -10.12 23.73
C ALA A 505 32.82 -11.65 23.72
N LEU A 506 31.72 -12.08 24.31
CA LEU A 506 31.33 -13.49 24.36
C LEU A 506 31.08 -14.04 22.96
N VAL A 507 30.23 -13.40 22.17
CA VAL A 507 29.84 -13.89 20.84
C VAL A 507 30.95 -13.78 19.81
N ALA A 508 31.90 -12.84 19.98
CA ALA A 508 33.07 -12.73 19.11
C ALA A 508 33.98 -13.96 19.19
N GLY A 509 33.94 -14.70 20.28
CA GLY A 509 34.68 -15.95 20.47
C GLY A 509 33.93 -17.22 20.05
N TYR A 510 32.74 -17.12 19.49
CA TYR A 510 31.93 -18.28 19.14
C TYR A 510 32.49 -19.05 17.95
N THR A 511 32.44 -20.38 18.06
CA THR A 511 32.77 -21.31 16.96
C THR A 511 31.63 -21.31 15.91
N GLN A 512 31.91 -21.84 14.73
CA GLN A 512 30.92 -21.98 13.66
C GLN A 512 29.69 -22.81 14.12
N GLU A 513 29.93 -23.84 14.92
CA GLU A 513 28.88 -24.70 15.51
C GLU A 513 28.00 -23.91 16.48
N GLN A 514 28.59 -23.05 17.31
CA GLN A 514 27.84 -22.19 18.24
C GLN A 514 27.00 -21.14 17.51
N ILE A 515 27.54 -20.57 16.42
CA ILE A 515 26.79 -19.63 15.59
C ILE A 515 25.63 -20.34 14.90
N ALA A 516 25.85 -21.53 14.35
CA ALA A 516 24.81 -22.34 13.72
C ALA A 516 23.69 -22.72 14.74
N ALA A 517 24.07 -23.00 15.99
CA ALA A 517 23.09 -23.29 17.03
C ALA A 517 22.17 -22.08 17.34
N ILE A 518 22.71 -20.86 17.30
CA ILE A 518 21.90 -19.62 17.47
C ILE A 518 20.91 -19.46 16.32
N GLU A 519 21.32 -19.76 15.10
CA GLU A 519 20.44 -19.67 13.91
C GLU A 519 19.33 -20.73 13.90
N ALA A 520 19.63 -21.91 14.44
CA ALA A 520 18.69 -23.04 14.46
C ALA A 520 17.66 -22.95 15.59
N ASN A 521 18.01 -22.32 16.70
CA ASN A 521 17.16 -22.25 17.89
C ASN A 521 16.35 -20.94 17.92
N ASP A 522 15.10 -21.02 18.33
CA ASP A 522 14.23 -19.86 18.49
C ASP A 522 14.69 -18.94 19.64
N GLU A 523 15.24 -19.55 20.71
CA GLU A 523 15.80 -18.83 21.85
C GLU A 523 17.18 -19.38 22.22
N THR A 524 18.08 -18.48 22.62
CA THR A 524 19.42 -18.80 23.13
C THR A 524 19.63 -18.05 24.44
N ILE A 525 20.07 -18.79 25.48
CA ILE A 525 20.38 -18.20 26.77
C ILE A 525 21.90 -17.96 26.85
N LEU A 526 22.27 -16.68 27.02
CA LEU A 526 23.65 -16.29 27.30
C LEU A 526 23.84 -16.15 28.80
N ASP A 527 24.92 -16.70 29.33
CA ASP A 527 25.33 -16.49 30.71
C ASP A 527 26.39 -15.37 30.75
N ILE A 528 26.03 -14.24 31.35
CA ILE A 528 26.90 -13.08 31.49
C ILE A 528 27.04 -12.77 32.99
N ASP A 529 28.20 -13.08 33.56
CA ASP A 529 28.52 -12.83 34.97
C ASP A 529 27.48 -13.43 35.93
N GLY A 530 26.91 -14.60 35.58
CA GLY A 530 25.90 -15.31 36.36
C GLY A 530 24.45 -14.84 36.10
N GLU A 531 24.24 -13.87 35.23
CA GLU A 531 22.92 -13.46 34.75
C GLU A 531 22.56 -14.18 33.44
N LYS A 532 21.36 -14.76 33.40
CA LYS A 532 20.83 -15.45 32.21
C LYS A 532 20.10 -14.45 31.31
N ILE A 533 20.66 -14.17 30.14
CA ILE A 533 20.11 -13.27 29.14
C ILE A 533 19.46 -14.10 28.04
N VAL A 534 18.15 -13.97 27.87
CA VAL A 534 17.40 -14.65 26.80
C VAL A 534 17.50 -13.81 25.53
N THR A 535 17.99 -14.45 24.47
CA THR A 535 18.17 -13.82 23.16
C THR A 535 17.56 -14.67 22.07
N THR A 536 17.26 -14.05 20.92
CA THR A 536 16.80 -14.72 19.72
C THR A 536 17.80 -14.51 18.58
N ALA A 537 17.66 -15.22 17.47
CA ALA A 537 18.52 -15.02 16.29
C ALA A 537 18.47 -13.58 15.76
N ALA A 538 17.31 -12.89 15.90
CA ALA A 538 17.15 -11.49 15.52
C ALA A 538 17.93 -10.48 16.38
N ASP A 539 18.39 -10.92 17.56
CA ASP A 539 19.21 -10.11 18.46
C ASP A 539 20.70 -10.11 18.07
N PHE A 540 21.04 -10.79 16.98
CA PHE A 540 22.40 -10.85 16.45
C PHE A 540 22.45 -10.49 14.97
N GLU A 541 23.55 -9.88 14.55
CA GLU A 541 23.92 -9.68 13.16
C GLU A 541 24.89 -10.79 12.76
N ILE A 542 24.39 -11.81 12.04
CA ILE A 542 25.20 -12.93 11.56
C ILE A 542 25.52 -12.66 10.09
N THR A 543 26.80 -12.55 9.77
CA THR A 543 27.32 -12.29 8.42
C THR A 543 28.23 -13.42 7.97
N SER A 544 28.19 -13.74 6.68
CA SER A 544 29.06 -14.74 6.07
C SER A 544 30.25 -14.05 5.39
N GLU A 545 31.42 -14.68 5.44
CA GLU A 545 32.62 -14.21 4.75
C GLU A 545 32.76 -14.89 3.39
N ASP A 546 33.18 -14.11 2.39
CA ASP A 546 33.49 -14.63 1.08
C ASP A 546 34.77 -15.46 1.12
N MET A 547 34.79 -16.61 0.44
CA MET A 547 35.99 -17.46 0.25
C MET A 547 36.51 -17.31 -1.17
N PRO A 548 37.78 -17.60 -1.43
CA PRO A 548 38.31 -17.57 -2.80
C PRO A 548 37.46 -18.41 -3.77
N GLY A 549 36.95 -17.78 -4.83
CA GLY A 549 36.05 -18.40 -5.82
C GLY A 549 34.58 -18.49 -5.43
N TRP A 550 34.20 -18.04 -4.21
CA TRP A 550 32.82 -18.09 -3.71
C TRP A 550 32.41 -16.77 -3.14
N LEU A 551 31.13 -16.40 -3.37
CA LEU A 551 30.48 -15.31 -2.69
C LEU A 551 29.31 -15.83 -1.85
N VAL A 552 29.18 -15.33 -0.65
CA VAL A 552 28.16 -15.79 0.30
C VAL A 552 27.23 -14.66 0.71
N ALA A 553 25.94 -14.95 0.81
CA ALA A 553 24.92 -14.07 1.38
C ALA A 553 24.02 -14.84 2.33
N SER A 554 23.55 -14.17 3.39
CA SER A 554 22.61 -14.74 4.35
C SER A 554 21.49 -13.76 4.64
N GLU A 555 20.27 -14.27 4.76
CA GLU A 555 19.06 -13.53 5.13
C GLU A 555 18.17 -14.41 6.00
N GLY A 556 18.12 -14.11 7.30
CA GLY A 556 17.48 -14.97 8.28
C GLY A 556 18.08 -16.38 8.28
N LYS A 557 17.23 -17.39 8.13
CA LYS A 557 17.65 -18.80 8.10
C LYS A 557 18.18 -19.27 6.73
N LEU A 558 18.10 -18.44 5.69
CA LEU A 558 18.55 -18.78 4.34
C LEU A 558 19.97 -18.25 4.11
N THR A 559 20.87 -19.13 3.71
CA THR A 559 22.23 -18.79 3.24
C THR A 559 22.43 -19.35 1.84
N VAL A 560 23.10 -18.59 0.97
CA VAL A 560 23.43 -19.00 -0.40
C VAL A 560 24.90 -18.71 -0.65
N ALA A 561 25.65 -19.70 -1.15
CA ALA A 561 26.99 -19.51 -1.63
C ALA A 561 27.03 -19.70 -3.16
N LEU A 562 27.55 -18.72 -3.88
CA LEU A 562 27.62 -18.69 -5.34
C LEU A 562 29.06 -18.98 -5.79
N ASP A 563 29.25 -20.02 -6.60
CA ASP A 563 30.52 -20.27 -7.31
C ASP A 563 30.68 -19.26 -8.45
N ILE A 564 31.67 -18.40 -8.35
CA ILE A 564 31.97 -17.36 -9.34
C ILE A 564 33.08 -17.75 -10.32
N THR A 565 33.53 -19.02 -10.29
CA THR A 565 34.55 -19.54 -11.20
C THR A 565 33.94 -19.71 -12.59
N ILE A 566 34.50 -19.04 -13.58
CA ILE A 566 34.08 -19.14 -14.98
C ILE A 566 35.03 -20.00 -15.74
N THR A 567 34.62 -21.22 -16.11
CA THR A 567 35.38 -22.11 -16.99
C THR A 567 35.27 -21.66 -18.44
N ASP A 568 36.14 -22.14 -19.31
CA ASP A 568 36.12 -21.83 -20.74
C ASP A 568 34.79 -22.23 -21.39
N GLU A 569 34.19 -23.35 -20.98
CA GLU A 569 32.89 -23.81 -21.47
C GLU A 569 31.78 -22.84 -21.06
N LEU A 570 31.72 -22.45 -19.79
CA LEU A 570 30.75 -21.48 -19.28
C LEU A 570 30.91 -20.11 -19.94
N ARG A 571 32.15 -19.70 -20.22
CA ARG A 571 32.44 -18.46 -20.95
C ARG A 571 31.87 -18.51 -22.37
N ARG A 572 32.14 -19.59 -23.11
CA ARG A 572 31.59 -19.79 -24.47
C ARG A 572 30.07 -19.75 -24.50
N GLU A 573 29.44 -20.41 -23.54
CA GLU A 573 27.98 -20.36 -23.41
C GLU A 573 27.49 -18.94 -23.09
N GLY A 574 28.17 -18.21 -22.21
CA GLY A 574 27.86 -16.81 -21.88
C GLY A 574 27.90 -15.92 -23.14
N ILE A 575 28.94 -16.08 -23.95
CA ILE A 575 29.07 -15.37 -25.23
C ILE A 575 27.95 -15.75 -26.19
N ALA A 576 27.62 -17.03 -26.30
CA ALA A 576 26.51 -17.48 -27.14
C ALA A 576 25.16 -16.81 -26.71
N ARG A 577 24.93 -16.69 -25.41
CA ARG A 577 23.73 -16.01 -24.88
C ARG A 577 23.72 -14.49 -25.12
N GLU A 578 24.90 -13.85 -25.09
CA GLU A 578 25.02 -12.44 -25.49
C GLU A 578 24.78 -12.27 -27.01
N LEU A 579 25.29 -13.15 -27.84
CA LEU A 579 25.01 -13.17 -29.28
C LEU A 579 23.52 -13.30 -29.57
N VAL A 580 22.82 -14.23 -28.91
CA VAL A 580 21.34 -14.34 -29.00
C VAL A 580 20.68 -13.01 -28.69
N ASN A 581 21.11 -12.34 -27.63
CA ASN A 581 20.52 -11.04 -27.26
C ASN A 581 20.78 -9.95 -28.33
N ARG A 582 22.02 -9.88 -28.86
CA ARG A 582 22.33 -8.92 -29.93
C ARG A 582 21.51 -9.20 -31.20
N ILE A 583 21.42 -10.45 -31.62
CA ILE A 583 20.65 -10.86 -32.80
C ILE A 583 19.15 -10.51 -32.61
N GLN A 584 18.57 -10.77 -31.43
CA GLN A 584 17.18 -10.43 -31.15
C GLN A 584 16.93 -8.91 -31.16
N ASN A 585 17.90 -8.11 -30.70
CA ASN A 585 17.82 -6.65 -30.79
C ASN A 585 17.88 -6.20 -32.27
N ILE A 586 18.78 -6.74 -33.08
CA ILE A 586 18.85 -6.44 -34.50
C ILE A 586 17.54 -6.78 -35.20
N ARG A 587 16.94 -7.95 -34.93
CA ARG A 587 15.62 -8.33 -35.46
C ARG A 587 14.56 -7.28 -35.14
N LYS A 588 14.49 -6.85 -33.86
CA LYS A 588 13.51 -5.87 -33.40
C LYS A 588 13.70 -4.51 -34.07
N GLU A 589 14.93 -4.02 -34.10
CA GLU A 589 15.26 -2.71 -34.66
C GLU A 589 15.12 -2.65 -36.19
N SER A 590 15.31 -3.79 -36.86
CA SER A 590 15.18 -3.94 -38.31
C SER A 590 13.74 -4.28 -38.75
N GLY A 591 12.77 -4.34 -37.83
CA GLY A 591 11.36 -4.53 -38.17
C GLY A 591 10.99 -5.96 -38.60
N PHE A 592 11.74 -6.97 -38.17
CA PHE A 592 11.36 -8.37 -38.41
C PHE A 592 10.15 -8.77 -37.58
N GLU A 593 9.26 -9.57 -38.18
CA GLU A 593 8.18 -10.23 -37.45
C GLU A 593 8.76 -11.30 -36.50
N VAL A 594 8.03 -11.60 -35.44
CA VAL A 594 8.44 -12.59 -34.43
C VAL A 594 8.68 -13.97 -35.05
N THR A 595 7.91 -14.30 -36.08
CA THR A 595 7.94 -15.59 -36.79
C THR A 595 8.94 -15.68 -37.94
N ASP A 596 9.57 -14.56 -38.33
CA ASP A 596 10.52 -14.54 -39.43
C ASP A 596 11.72 -15.42 -39.16
N LYS A 597 12.08 -16.26 -40.16
CA LYS A 597 13.33 -17.04 -40.16
C LYS A 597 14.46 -16.17 -40.69
N ILE A 598 15.67 -16.37 -40.16
CA ILE A 598 16.84 -15.56 -40.48
C ILE A 598 18.06 -16.43 -40.76
N SER A 599 19.03 -15.89 -41.49
CA SER A 599 20.43 -16.36 -41.54
C SER A 599 21.31 -15.36 -40.82
N VAL A 600 22.27 -15.84 -40.05
CA VAL A 600 23.15 -15.02 -39.21
C VAL A 600 24.62 -15.29 -39.50
N GLU A 601 25.35 -14.22 -39.81
CA GLU A 601 26.80 -14.22 -39.89
C GLU A 601 27.40 -13.35 -38.78
N ILE A 602 28.35 -13.88 -38.05
CA ILE A 602 29.01 -13.23 -36.90
C ILE A 602 30.48 -13.08 -37.20
N GLU A 603 31.06 -11.92 -36.95
CA GLU A 603 32.49 -11.71 -37.15
C GLU A 603 33.29 -12.67 -36.29
N ALA A 604 34.22 -13.38 -36.96
CA ALA A 604 35.09 -14.35 -36.34
C ALA A 604 36.18 -13.64 -35.53
N THR A 605 36.15 -13.77 -34.24
CA THR A 605 37.17 -13.29 -33.29
C THR A 605 37.63 -14.45 -32.41
N GLU A 606 38.67 -14.25 -31.60
CA GLU A 606 39.09 -15.22 -30.58
C GLU A 606 37.97 -15.54 -29.59
N LEU A 607 37.03 -14.58 -29.39
CA LEU A 607 35.92 -14.71 -28.50
C LEU A 607 34.73 -15.42 -29.14
N THR A 608 34.33 -15.03 -30.36
CA THR A 608 33.10 -15.49 -31.00
C THR A 608 33.23 -16.83 -31.70
N SER A 609 34.41 -17.14 -32.33
CA SER A 609 34.59 -18.38 -33.06
C SER A 609 34.39 -19.64 -32.24
N PRO A 610 34.99 -19.79 -31.03
CA PRO A 610 34.78 -20.96 -30.19
C PRO A 610 33.32 -21.04 -29.66
N ALA A 611 32.69 -19.90 -29.40
CA ALA A 611 31.30 -19.84 -28.92
C ALA A 611 30.31 -20.29 -30.02
N VAL A 612 30.48 -19.82 -31.24
CA VAL A 612 29.66 -20.21 -32.38
C VAL A 612 29.86 -21.68 -32.71
N GLU A 613 31.12 -22.16 -32.73
CA GLU A 613 31.43 -23.57 -32.97
C GLU A 613 30.73 -24.51 -31.98
N SER A 614 30.76 -24.16 -30.70
CA SER A 614 30.14 -24.99 -29.64
C SER A 614 28.62 -24.85 -29.53
N PHE A 615 28.05 -23.67 -29.85
CA PHE A 615 26.68 -23.32 -29.54
C PHE A 615 25.83 -22.81 -30.74
N ALA A 616 26.28 -23.04 -32.01
CA ALA A 616 25.51 -22.61 -33.20
C ALA A 616 24.05 -23.09 -33.20
N LYS A 617 23.81 -24.35 -32.81
CA LYS A 617 22.43 -24.89 -32.71
C LYS A 617 21.60 -24.17 -31.67
N TYR A 618 22.18 -23.84 -30.52
CA TYR A 618 21.49 -23.08 -29.47
C TYR A 618 21.13 -21.67 -29.96
N ILE A 619 22.10 -20.97 -30.57
CA ILE A 619 21.87 -19.63 -31.13
C ILE A 619 20.77 -19.70 -32.18
N ALA A 620 20.81 -20.65 -33.10
CA ALA A 620 19.81 -20.82 -34.14
C ALA A 620 18.39 -21.05 -33.59
N GLN A 621 18.27 -21.94 -32.60
CA GLN A 621 16.98 -22.22 -31.95
C GLN A 621 16.39 -20.99 -31.23
N GLN A 622 17.25 -20.20 -30.57
CA GLN A 622 16.82 -19.03 -29.81
C GLN A 622 16.52 -17.81 -30.67
N THR A 623 16.95 -17.81 -31.93
CA THR A 623 16.81 -16.67 -32.86
C THR A 623 15.96 -16.98 -34.08
N LEU A 624 15.44 -18.21 -34.20
CA LEU A 624 14.80 -18.75 -35.42
C LEU A 624 15.70 -18.66 -36.64
N ALA A 625 17.01 -18.81 -36.44
CA ALA A 625 17.96 -18.83 -37.55
C ALA A 625 17.98 -20.22 -38.20
N VAL A 626 18.03 -20.25 -39.53
CA VAL A 626 18.20 -21.45 -40.32
C VAL A 626 19.69 -21.81 -40.42
N ASP A 627 20.57 -20.82 -40.31
CA ASP A 627 22.01 -20.97 -40.34
C ASP A 627 22.69 -19.88 -39.48
N VAL A 628 23.79 -20.29 -38.77
CA VAL A 628 24.59 -19.39 -37.94
C VAL A 628 26.07 -19.73 -38.16
N LYS A 629 26.83 -18.76 -38.64
CA LYS A 629 28.26 -18.94 -38.98
C LYS A 629 29.14 -17.84 -38.42
N ALA A 630 30.35 -18.20 -38.04
CA ALA A 630 31.44 -17.25 -37.80
C ALA A 630 32.26 -17.06 -39.11
N VAL A 631 32.39 -15.82 -39.56
CA VAL A 631 33.05 -15.46 -40.83
C VAL A 631 33.96 -14.25 -40.63
N ALA A 632 34.99 -14.12 -41.47
CA ALA A 632 35.94 -13.01 -41.34
C ALA A 632 35.31 -11.61 -41.63
N ALA A 633 34.31 -11.55 -42.49
CA ALA A 633 33.61 -10.33 -42.85
C ALA A 633 32.11 -10.62 -43.03
N PRO A 634 31.30 -10.39 -42.01
CA PRO A 634 29.85 -10.60 -42.11
C PRO A 634 29.20 -9.74 -43.18
N ALA A 635 28.34 -10.36 -44.00
CA ALA A 635 27.58 -9.72 -45.05
C ALA A 635 26.12 -10.14 -45.03
N GLY A 636 25.22 -9.23 -45.19
CA GLY A 636 23.77 -9.51 -45.12
C GLY A 636 22.91 -8.31 -45.30
N GLN A 637 21.59 -8.49 -45.13
CA GLN A 637 20.61 -7.42 -45.31
C GLN A 637 20.81 -6.31 -44.29
N PHE A 638 21.11 -6.69 -43.04
CA PHE A 638 21.38 -5.77 -41.95
C PHE A 638 22.72 -6.16 -41.30
N VAL A 639 23.71 -5.29 -41.41
CA VAL A 639 25.02 -5.44 -40.78
C VAL A 639 25.14 -4.39 -39.69
N VAL A 640 25.33 -4.83 -38.45
CA VAL A 640 25.34 -3.95 -37.28
C VAL A 640 26.62 -4.09 -36.52
N ASP A 641 27.25 -2.97 -36.18
CA ASP A 641 28.37 -2.94 -35.24
C ASP A 641 27.88 -3.23 -33.82
N SER A 642 28.53 -4.10 -33.12
CA SER A 642 28.21 -4.53 -31.77
C SER A 642 29.46 -4.72 -30.94
N ASP A 643 29.28 -5.01 -29.67
CA ASP A 643 30.36 -5.38 -28.75
C ASP A 643 29.93 -6.50 -27.80
N ILE A 644 30.87 -7.36 -27.43
CA ILE A 644 30.72 -8.33 -26.33
C ILE A 644 31.95 -8.25 -25.45
N ASP A 645 31.78 -7.98 -24.17
CA ASP A 645 32.87 -7.81 -23.21
C ASP A 645 33.96 -6.84 -23.70
N GLU A 646 33.53 -5.69 -24.23
CA GLU A 646 34.38 -4.63 -24.81
C GLU A 646 35.11 -5.00 -26.09
N VAL A 647 34.86 -6.20 -26.62
CA VAL A 647 35.42 -6.63 -27.91
C VAL A 647 34.44 -6.23 -29.02
N PRO A 648 34.82 -5.32 -29.92
CA PRO A 648 33.94 -4.92 -31.03
C PRO A 648 33.85 -6.07 -32.05
N LEU A 649 32.65 -6.21 -32.63
CA LEU A 649 32.37 -7.19 -33.69
C LEU A 649 31.20 -6.75 -34.54
N LYS A 650 31.07 -7.34 -35.72
CA LYS A 650 29.94 -7.16 -36.62
C LYS A 650 29.02 -8.37 -36.62
N ILE A 651 27.72 -8.11 -36.67
CA ILE A 651 26.72 -9.16 -36.84
C ILE A 651 25.84 -8.78 -38.03
N ALA A 652 25.74 -9.72 -38.98
CA ALA A 652 24.85 -9.58 -40.13
C ALA A 652 23.64 -10.51 -40.00
N VAL A 653 22.47 -9.97 -40.25
CA VAL A 653 21.19 -10.70 -40.21
C VAL A 653 20.49 -10.51 -41.55
N THR A 654 20.04 -11.62 -42.14
CA THR A 654 19.30 -11.63 -43.40
C THR A 654 18.00 -12.44 -43.22
N LYS A 655 16.90 -11.96 -43.76
CA LYS A 655 15.62 -12.70 -43.78
C LYS A 655 15.81 -13.93 -44.70
N ALA A 656 15.51 -15.14 -44.19
CA ALA A 656 15.68 -16.40 -44.91
C ALA A 656 14.49 -16.71 -45.82
#